data_c456888d69391e41cc8985cf892b6bad
#
_entry.id   c456888d69391e41cc8985cf892b6bad
#
_cell.length_a   1.000
_cell.length_b   1.000
_cell.length_c   1.000
_cell.angle_alpha   90.00
_cell.angle_beta   90.00
_cell.angle_gamma   90.00
#
_symmetry.space_group_name_H-M   'P 1'
#
loop_
_entity.id
_entity.type
_entity.pdbx_description
1 polymer ?
#
loop_
_entity_poly.entity_id
_entity_poly.type
_entity_poly.pdbx_seq_one_letter_code
_entity_poly.pdbx_strand_id
1 'polypeptide(L)'
;MKIKHKIIFILAGVAAIATTLLVRHASHSTDETVRRRAVMAYYHTIGRNAERREAARYLLDNMPFHYGYGVTVRDSKEVECWAKKTTTTLRNLLDEYGLYQIPGDTIRTLREERRTDSLAMQRIDKEVQSEFIPMMDGSQVTAAFLIRHINHAFKMWRTSKFAKNLTFDEFKEYILPYKAFNGYSFLESADTYARLFGGMIALDSIHNTRDCINAYNYVMRTLRDLTGSKQCHGRKGLYDLFFYRSHACDDLASYACSILRSLGVPIAVEHTIGFRTFTGMHYFCSLYDDATGRWDTYNPETYDPTIYWSEEENLNIYRNTYGAQSGTPYFLHADGEHVPDELYNPCIVDVTAHVKPTHAVTLPVDTLYGANLAYLATFNRAMPDALLHATWGVIDKEAGTVTFEHAMPRVLYFPVCYQGRRMKVLGAPFYLDDEGHVSHLPHVDMERDEPKAVTLTRKFPRKKSMIRAAEELVGGVFTGTNDWSMREADTLYRITEAPEPVFAEYKFAHPKAYQIYRFEASPQWGKSHIAMLEWVTDAGYGYENTLPASRVHASTEGSHRREATVVKLLDEPIEKMQRKAEYDGDMTTAPSSYGRITFWLKQPQVVTAVRFAPLHADNGIKAGNRYELLHWDGAWRSLGTAVARYEYLHFDSVPAHRLYWLRNLTEGKEEQPFLIDAEGKQRFVYGDIIDFH
;
A
#
# COMPACT_ATOMS: atom_id res chain seq x y z
N MET A 1 -48.12 -50.52 -12.68
CA MET A 1 -47.33 -49.27 -12.97
C MET A 1 -47.83 -48.06 -12.19
N LYS A 2 -49.14 -47.76 -12.09
CA LYS A 2 -49.67 -46.53 -11.38
C LYS A 2 -49.39 -46.46 -9.87
N ILE A 3 -49.33 -47.60 -9.14
CA ILE A 3 -49.08 -47.62 -7.69
C ILE A 3 -47.62 -47.29 -7.36
N LYS A 4 -46.65 -47.83 -8.12
CA LYS A 4 -45.22 -47.51 -7.95
C LYS A 4 -44.92 -46.03 -8.15
N HIS A 5 -45.56 -45.37 -9.11
CA HIS A 5 -45.42 -43.94 -9.34
C HIS A 5 -45.99 -43.11 -8.19
N LYS A 6 -47.16 -43.50 -7.63
CA LYS A 6 -47.74 -42.82 -6.47
C LYS A 6 -46.86 -42.92 -5.21
N ILE A 7 -46.28 -44.09 -4.96
CA ILE A 7 -45.36 -44.31 -3.84
C ILE A 7 -44.08 -43.45 -4.02
N ILE A 8 -43.53 -43.39 -5.23
CA ILE A 8 -42.36 -42.54 -5.52
C ILE A 8 -42.68 -41.06 -5.31
N PHE A 9 -43.85 -40.58 -5.72
CA PHE A 9 -44.28 -39.18 -5.48
C PHE A 9 -44.48 -38.88 -4.01
N ILE A 10 -45.04 -39.78 -3.23
CA ILE A 10 -45.21 -39.62 -1.79
C ILE A 10 -43.85 -39.59 -1.09
N LEU A 11 -42.94 -40.52 -1.42
CA LEU A 11 -41.59 -40.56 -0.87
C LEU A 11 -40.78 -39.29 -1.23
N ALA A 12 -40.90 -38.80 -2.45
CA ALA A 12 -40.27 -37.54 -2.87
C ALA A 12 -40.84 -36.33 -2.11
N GLY A 13 -42.16 -36.31 -1.89
CA GLY A 13 -42.80 -35.28 -1.09
C GLY A 13 -42.35 -35.27 0.38
N VAL A 14 -42.29 -36.46 1.00
CA VAL A 14 -41.78 -36.62 2.37
C VAL A 14 -40.30 -36.20 2.48
N ALA A 15 -39.49 -36.63 1.50
CA ALA A 15 -38.07 -36.21 1.46
C ALA A 15 -37.92 -34.69 1.33
N ALA A 16 -38.72 -34.05 0.49
CA ALA A 16 -38.70 -32.57 0.33
C ALA A 16 -39.14 -31.86 1.61
N ILE A 17 -40.15 -32.33 2.31
CA ILE A 17 -40.60 -31.77 3.60
C ILE A 17 -39.52 -31.97 4.66
N ALA A 18 -38.94 -33.16 4.78
CA ALA A 18 -37.85 -33.41 5.73
C ALA A 18 -36.64 -32.54 5.48
N THR A 19 -36.26 -32.34 4.20
CA THR A 19 -35.19 -31.45 3.80
C THR A 19 -35.49 -30.00 4.12
N THR A 20 -36.72 -29.55 3.90
CA THR A 20 -37.13 -28.17 4.26
C THR A 20 -37.05 -27.92 5.76
N LEU A 21 -37.49 -28.91 6.57
CA LEU A 21 -37.37 -28.83 8.02
C LEU A 21 -35.94 -28.83 8.50
N LEU A 22 -35.06 -29.64 7.89
CA LEU A 22 -33.63 -29.69 8.19
C LEU A 22 -32.95 -28.36 7.85
N VAL A 23 -33.22 -27.78 6.67
CA VAL A 23 -32.68 -26.48 6.27
C VAL A 23 -33.18 -25.37 7.22
N ARG A 24 -34.46 -25.42 7.62
CA ARG A 24 -35.02 -24.45 8.59
C ARG A 24 -34.38 -24.61 9.97
N HIS A 25 -34.16 -25.82 10.45
CA HIS A 25 -33.44 -26.06 11.69
C HIS A 25 -31.99 -25.59 11.59
N ALA A 26 -31.30 -25.85 10.49
CA ALA A 26 -29.93 -25.43 10.26
C ALA A 26 -29.78 -23.93 9.89
N SER A 27 -30.89 -23.19 9.72
CA SER A 27 -30.84 -21.76 9.34
C SER A 27 -30.12 -20.85 10.33
N HIS A 28 -30.08 -21.25 11.60
CA HIS A 28 -29.36 -20.55 12.67
C HIS A 28 -28.22 -21.39 13.28
N SER A 29 -28.01 -22.61 12.80
CA SER A 29 -26.93 -23.49 13.27
C SER A 29 -25.65 -23.24 12.49
N THR A 30 -24.56 -23.07 13.21
CA THR A 30 -23.20 -23.01 12.66
C THR A 30 -22.44 -24.34 12.81
N ASP A 31 -23.10 -25.38 13.37
CA ASP A 31 -22.52 -26.73 13.42
C ASP A 31 -22.22 -27.25 12.00
N GLU A 32 -20.98 -27.63 11.75
CA GLU A 32 -20.50 -28.07 10.44
C GLU A 32 -21.26 -29.27 9.91
N THR A 33 -21.52 -30.27 10.75
CA THR A 33 -22.20 -31.50 10.37
C THR A 33 -23.65 -31.22 9.97
N VAL A 34 -24.34 -30.42 10.78
CA VAL A 34 -25.74 -30.00 10.51
C VAL A 34 -25.81 -29.20 9.24
N ARG A 35 -24.92 -28.21 9.07
CA ARG A 35 -24.82 -27.36 7.87
C ARG A 35 -24.59 -28.21 6.62
N ARG A 36 -23.55 -29.06 6.62
CA ARG A 36 -23.21 -29.92 5.48
C ARG A 36 -24.37 -30.84 5.10
N ARG A 37 -25.00 -31.51 6.08
CA ARG A 37 -26.17 -32.35 5.85
C ARG A 37 -27.34 -31.59 5.24
N ALA A 38 -27.66 -30.40 5.74
CA ALA A 38 -28.77 -29.58 5.26
C ALA A 38 -28.56 -29.11 3.81
N VAL A 39 -27.37 -28.58 3.51
CA VAL A 39 -27.04 -28.09 2.15
C VAL A 39 -27.03 -29.25 1.14
N MET A 40 -26.39 -30.36 1.49
CA MET A 40 -26.32 -31.51 0.60
C MET A 40 -27.70 -32.17 0.39
N ALA A 41 -28.52 -32.30 1.42
CA ALA A 41 -29.87 -32.80 1.32
C ALA A 41 -30.73 -31.91 0.41
N TYR A 42 -30.61 -30.57 0.53
CA TYR A 42 -31.30 -29.62 -0.33
C TYR A 42 -31.00 -29.88 -1.82
N TYR A 43 -29.72 -29.99 -2.21
CA TYR A 43 -29.35 -30.20 -3.60
C TYR A 43 -29.53 -31.65 -4.10
N HIS A 44 -29.75 -32.59 -3.21
CA HIS A 44 -30.20 -33.95 -3.56
C HIS A 44 -31.71 -34.08 -3.84
N THR A 45 -32.51 -33.27 -3.15
CA THR A 45 -33.98 -33.41 -3.14
C THR A 45 -34.70 -32.28 -3.88
N ILE A 46 -34.46 -31.04 -3.52
CA ILE A 46 -35.18 -29.84 -4.00
C ILE A 46 -34.44 -29.22 -5.19
N GLY A 47 -33.21 -28.84 -5.01
CA GLY A 47 -32.39 -28.20 -6.02
C GLY A 47 -31.63 -29.19 -6.93
N ARG A 48 -32.19 -30.30 -7.32
CA ARG A 48 -31.53 -31.42 -8.03
C ARG A 48 -30.68 -30.96 -9.20
N ASN A 49 -29.36 -30.81 -8.97
CA ASN A 49 -28.40 -30.48 -10.01
C ASN A 49 -27.01 -30.97 -9.58
N ALA A 50 -26.29 -31.66 -10.45
CA ALA A 50 -24.97 -32.22 -10.15
C ALA A 50 -23.94 -31.10 -9.94
N GLU A 51 -23.95 -30.10 -10.79
CA GLU A 51 -23.03 -28.94 -10.68
C GLU A 51 -23.26 -28.17 -9.36
N ARG A 52 -24.52 -27.96 -8.96
CA ARG A 52 -24.81 -27.28 -7.66
C ARG A 52 -24.38 -28.10 -6.45
N ARG A 53 -24.46 -29.44 -6.53
CA ARG A 53 -23.93 -30.30 -5.46
C ARG A 53 -22.41 -30.19 -5.36
N GLU A 54 -21.74 -30.16 -6.51
CA GLU A 54 -20.29 -29.99 -6.55
C GLU A 54 -19.86 -28.61 -6.09
N ALA A 55 -20.53 -27.56 -6.53
CA ALA A 55 -20.31 -26.19 -6.03
C ALA A 55 -20.51 -26.08 -4.52
N ALA A 56 -21.53 -26.75 -3.98
CA ALA A 56 -21.77 -26.79 -2.54
C ALA A 56 -20.65 -27.54 -1.80
N ARG A 57 -20.16 -28.66 -2.34
CA ARG A 57 -18.99 -29.35 -1.79
C ARG A 57 -17.76 -28.46 -1.82
N TYR A 58 -17.48 -27.82 -2.95
CA TYR A 58 -16.35 -26.93 -3.11
C TYR A 58 -16.32 -25.84 -2.04
N LEU A 59 -17.45 -25.15 -1.80
CA LEU A 59 -17.54 -24.15 -0.74
C LEU A 59 -17.36 -24.74 0.66
N LEU A 60 -17.97 -25.90 0.93
CA LEU A 60 -17.91 -26.54 2.24
C LEU A 60 -16.53 -27.14 2.55
N ASP A 61 -15.85 -27.71 1.55
CA ASP A 61 -14.55 -28.37 1.72
C ASP A 61 -13.41 -27.33 1.91
N ASN A 62 -13.56 -26.14 1.30
CA ASN A 62 -12.58 -25.06 1.44
C ASN A 62 -12.89 -24.07 2.60
N MET A 63 -14.10 -24.09 3.13
CA MET A 63 -14.51 -23.21 4.24
C MET A 63 -13.58 -23.25 5.48
N PRO A 64 -12.99 -24.39 5.88
CA PRO A 64 -12.06 -24.44 7.00
C PRO A 64 -10.79 -23.57 6.85
N PHE A 65 -10.43 -23.19 5.63
CA PHE A 65 -9.31 -22.31 5.35
C PHE A 65 -9.66 -20.82 5.41
N HIS A 66 -10.94 -20.50 5.65
CA HIS A 66 -11.44 -19.12 5.59
C HIS A 66 -11.81 -18.59 6.99
N TYR A 67 -11.36 -17.36 7.23
CA TYR A 67 -11.67 -16.60 8.44
C TYR A 67 -11.95 -15.14 8.10
N GLY A 68 -12.66 -14.47 8.99
CA GLY A 68 -12.84 -13.03 8.99
C GLY A 68 -12.61 -12.47 10.39
N TYR A 69 -12.89 -11.19 10.56
CA TYR A 69 -12.92 -10.58 11.89
C TYR A 69 -14.37 -10.34 12.31
N GLY A 70 -14.72 -10.74 13.52
CA GLY A 70 -16.02 -10.47 14.09
C GLY A 70 -16.22 -8.97 14.30
N VAL A 71 -17.36 -8.45 13.86
CA VAL A 71 -17.77 -7.07 14.13
C VAL A 71 -19.14 -7.12 14.83
N THR A 72 -19.21 -6.58 16.03
CA THR A 72 -20.48 -6.42 16.73
C THR A 72 -21.15 -5.13 16.27
N VAL A 73 -22.12 -5.22 15.37
CA VAL A 73 -22.93 -4.07 14.96
C VAL A 73 -24.11 -3.96 15.94
N ARG A 74 -24.15 -2.88 16.72
CA ARG A 74 -25.20 -2.68 17.72
C ARG A 74 -26.61 -2.43 17.14
N ASP A 75 -26.69 -1.89 15.92
CA ASP A 75 -28.00 -1.54 15.31
C ASP A 75 -28.05 -1.79 13.80
N SER A 76 -28.08 -3.08 13.43
CA SER A 76 -28.07 -3.52 12.03
C SER A 76 -29.28 -3.02 11.22
N LYS A 77 -30.42 -2.72 11.85
CA LYS A 77 -31.65 -2.28 11.15
C LYS A 77 -31.56 -0.83 10.71
N GLU A 78 -31.05 0.07 11.54
CA GLU A 78 -30.88 1.48 11.18
C GLU A 78 -29.86 1.63 10.06
N VAL A 79 -28.76 0.91 10.16
CA VAL A 79 -27.68 0.85 9.16
C VAL A 79 -28.21 0.33 7.83
N GLU A 80 -29.00 -0.75 7.83
CA GLU A 80 -29.63 -1.29 6.62
C GLU A 80 -30.65 -0.31 6.01
N CYS A 81 -31.42 0.37 6.84
CA CYS A 81 -32.38 1.39 6.39
C CYS A 81 -31.66 2.57 5.71
N TRP A 82 -30.57 3.04 6.30
CA TRP A 82 -29.73 4.10 5.72
C TRP A 82 -29.11 3.69 4.39
N ALA A 83 -28.55 2.49 4.30
CA ALA A 83 -28.00 1.95 3.06
C ALA A 83 -29.07 1.87 1.96
N LYS A 84 -30.25 1.40 2.27
CA LYS A 84 -31.40 1.37 1.34
C LYS A 84 -31.79 2.78 0.88
N LYS A 85 -31.89 3.75 1.80
CA LYS A 85 -32.21 5.15 1.47
C LYS A 85 -31.15 5.74 0.53
N THR A 86 -29.86 5.47 0.80
CA THR A 86 -28.76 5.98 -0.02
C THR A 86 -28.73 5.34 -1.41
N THR A 87 -28.88 4.03 -1.50
CA THR A 87 -28.93 3.33 -2.79
C THR A 87 -30.15 3.71 -3.61
N THR A 88 -31.30 3.95 -2.96
CA THR A 88 -32.51 4.45 -3.64
C THR A 88 -32.28 5.85 -4.20
N THR A 89 -31.69 6.76 -3.42
CA THR A 89 -31.34 8.10 -3.90
C THR A 89 -30.40 8.04 -5.12
N LEU A 90 -29.34 7.25 -5.04
CA LEU A 90 -28.40 7.09 -6.16
C LEU A 90 -29.08 6.49 -7.39
N ARG A 91 -29.95 5.50 -7.22
CA ARG A 91 -30.70 4.88 -8.34
C ARG A 91 -31.62 5.91 -9.02
N ASN A 92 -32.36 6.70 -8.25
CA ASN A 92 -33.20 7.74 -8.80
C ASN A 92 -32.40 8.78 -9.60
N LEU A 93 -31.21 9.17 -9.12
CA LEU A 93 -30.32 10.06 -9.86
C LEU A 93 -29.82 9.44 -11.17
N LEU A 94 -29.48 8.16 -11.15
CA LEU A 94 -29.07 7.46 -12.36
C LEU A 94 -30.21 7.30 -13.37
N ASP A 95 -31.44 7.09 -12.88
CA ASP A 95 -32.64 7.02 -13.73
C ASP A 95 -32.99 8.39 -14.33
N GLU A 96 -32.80 9.49 -13.58
CA GLU A 96 -33.10 10.85 -14.03
C GLU A 96 -32.06 11.42 -14.98
N TYR A 97 -30.78 11.27 -14.65
CA TYR A 97 -29.67 11.92 -15.40
C TYR A 97 -28.92 10.97 -16.32
N GLY A 98 -28.96 9.67 -16.06
CA GLY A 98 -28.15 8.67 -16.75
C GLY A 98 -26.76 8.49 -16.16
N LEU A 99 -26.10 7.39 -16.56
CA LEU A 99 -24.73 7.09 -16.17
C LEU A 99 -23.78 8.18 -16.71
N TYR A 100 -22.85 8.64 -15.88
CA TYR A 100 -21.86 9.70 -16.14
C TYR A 100 -22.42 11.14 -16.24
N GLN A 101 -23.72 11.38 -16.03
CA GLN A 101 -24.35 12.69 -16.29
C GLN A 101 -24.93 13.39 -15.07
N ILE A 102 -24.76 12.82 -13.87
CA ILE A 102 -25.31 13.44 -12.64
C ILE A 102 -24.54 14.74 -12.35
N PRO A 103 -25.23 15.92 -12.26
CA PRO A 103 -24.57 17.18 -11.97
C PRO A 103 -23.91 17.21 -10.59
N GLY A 104 -22.69 17.72 -10.50
CA GLY A 104 -21.93 17.83 -9.25
C GLY A 104 -22.63 18.68 -8.19
N ASP A 105 -23.37 19.71 -8.61
CA ASP A 105 -24.16 20.56 -7.70
C ASP A 105 -25.31 19.80 -7.06
N THR A 106 -25.98 18.91 -7.81
CA THR A 106 -27.04 18.03 -7.28
C THR A 106 -26.48 17.12 -6.18
N ILE A 107 -25.31 16.52 -6.41
CA ILE A 107 -24.66 15.67 -5.40
C ILE A 107 -24.28 16.48 -4.16
N ARG A 108 -23.73 17.70 -4.36
CA ARG A 108 -23.36 18.59 -3.26
C ARG A 108 -24.56 18.98 -2.40
N THR A 109 -25.67 19.37 -3.01
CA THR A 109 -26.91 19.72 -2.31
C THR A 109 -27.44 18.54 -1.51
N LEU A 110 -27.58 17.37 -2.12
CA LEU A 110 -28.04 16.15 -1.44
C LEU A 110 -27.12 15.74 -0.29
N ARG A 111 -25.81 15.92 -0.42
CA ARG A 111 -24.86 15.63 0.65
C ARG A 111 -25.07 16.57 1.85
N GLU A 112 -25.28 17.86 1.62
CA GLU A 112 -25.54 18.82 2.70
C GLU A 112 -26.88 18.54 3.41
N GLU A 113 -27.92 18.24 2.66
CA GLU A 113 -29.24 17.84 3.22
C GLU A 113 -29.14 16.60 4.12
N ARG A 114 -28.27 15.66 3.76
CA ARG A 114 -28.05 14.40 4.48
C ARG A 114 -27.02 14.48 5.59
N ARG A 115 -26.37 15.62 5.77
CA ARG A 115 -25.25 15.79 6.70
C ARG A 115 -25.61 15.46 8.15
N THR A 116 -26.79 15.86 8.60
CA THR A 116 -27.26 15.61 9.98
C THR A 116 -27.46 14.12 10.23
N ASP A 117 -28.10 13.42 9.28
CA ASP A 117 -28.33 11.99 9.37
C ASP A 117 -26.99 11.21 9.36
N SER A 118 -26.07 11.62 8.49
CA SER A 118 -24.72 11.04 8.40
C SER A 118 -23.93 11.21 9.70
N LEU A 119 -24.03 12.35 10.36
CA LEU A 119 -23.37 12.59 11.65
C LEU A 119 -23.98 11.76 12.79
N ALA A 120 -25.31 11.54 12.77
CA ALA A 120 -25.98 10.66 13.73
C ALA A 120 -25.48 9.22 13.59
N MET A 121 -25.37 8.71 12.36
CA MET A 121 -24.87 7.37 12.08
C MET A 121 -23.39 7.21 12.48
N GLN A 122 -22.55 8.21 12.28
CA GLN A 122 -21.16 8.21 12.74
C GLN A 122 -21.01 8.17 14.27
N ARG A 123 -21.98 8.72 15.03
CA ARG A 123 -22.00 8.60 16.49
C ARG A 123 -22.27 7.15 16.91
N ILE A 124 -23.23 6.50 16.26
CA ILE A 124 -23.53 5.08 16.48
C ILE A 124 -22.27 4.23 16.23
N ASP A 125 -21.54 4.53 15.18
CA ASP A 125 -20.34 3.80 14.82
C ASP A 125 -19.18 3.99 15.82
N LYS A 126 -18.99 5.18 16.37
CA LYS A 126 -17.99 5.45 17.40
C LYS A 126 -18.23 4.71 18.72
N GLU A 127 -19.49 4.37 18.99
CA GLU A 127 -19.86 3.60 20.18
C GLU A 127 -19.65 2.08 19.99
N VAL A 128 -19.47 1.63 18.74
CA VAL A 128 -19.12 0.25 18.41
C VAL A 128 -17.60 0.08 18.53
N GLN A 129 -17.13 -0.37 19.67
CA GLN A 129 -15.76 -0.89 19.79
C GLN A 129 -15.68 -2.17 18.98
N SER A 130 -15.05 -2.13 17.81
CA SER A 130 -14.75 -3.32 17.03
C SER A 130 -13.57 -4.05 17.65
N GLU A 131 -13.83 -5.11 18.38
CA GLU A 131 -12.80 -6.08 18.71
C GLU A 131 -12.50 -6.88 17.42
N PHE A 132 -11.27 -6.80 16.95
CA PHE A 132 -10.80 -7.61 15.81
C PHE A 132 -10.50 -9.03 16.27
N ILE A 133 -11.54 -9.81 16.55
CA ILE A 133 -11.39 -11.21 16.93
C ILE A 133 -11.46 -12.06 15.64
N PRO A 134 -10.40 -12.83 15.30
CA PRO A 134 -10.46 -13.74 14.16
C PRO A 134 -11.57 -14.77 14.40
N MET A 135 -12.48 -14.90 13.44
CA MET A 135 -13.57 -15.85 13.47
C MET A 135 -13.55 -16.70 12.20
N MET A 136 -13.47 -18.01 12.39
CA MET A 136 -13.56 -18.95 11.26
C MET A 136 -14.93 -18.86 10.61
N ASP A 137 -14.98 -18.87 9.28
CA ASP A 137 -16.25 -18.81 8.53
C ASP A 137 -17.18 -19.96 8.90
N GLY A 138 -16.61 -21.11 9.22
CA GLY A 138 -17.35 -22.25 9.74
C GLY A 138 -18.22 -21.96 10.97
N SER A 139 -17.85 -20.96 11.79
CA SER A 139 -18.63 -20.54 12.96
C SER A 139 -19.71 -19.50 12.67
N GLN A 140 -19.79 -18.98 11.44
CA GLN A 140 -20.68 -17.89 11.08
C GLN A 140 -21.65 -18.25 9.94
N VAL A 141 -21.19 -19.04 8.97
CA VAL A 141 -21.94 -19.37 7.76
C VAL A 141 -22.98 -20.47 8.05
N THR A 142 -24.24 -20.21 7.70
CA THR A 142 -25.35 -21.17 7.88
C THR A 142 -25.72 -21.89 6.57
N ALA A 143 -26.48 -22.97 6.68
CA ALA A 143 -27.00 -23.69 5.48
C ALA A 143 -27.91 -22.78 4.62
N ALA A 144 -28.74 -21.96 5.24
CA ALA A 144 -29.61 -21.03 4.55
C ALA A 144 -28.83 -19.98 3.76
N PHE A 145 -27.75 -19.45 4.35
CA PHE A 145 -26.83 -18.54 3.67
C PHE A 145 -26.25 -19.19 2.40
N LEU A 146 -25.65 -20.38 2.52
CA LEU A 146 -25.02 -21.06 1.39
C LEU A 146 -26.01 -21.38 0.27
N ILE A 147 -27.23 -21.84 0.61
CA ILE A 147 -28.25 -22.17 -0.39
C ILE A 147 -28.67 -20.93 -1.17
N ARG A 148 -28.93 -19.81 -0.48
CA ARG A 148 -29.26 -18.54 -1.17
C ARG A 148 -28.13 -18.09 -2.06
N HIS A 149 -26.90 -18.09 -1.53
CA HIS A 149 -25.71 -17.65 -2.23
C HIS A 149 -25.44 -18.49 -3.50
N ILE A 150 -25.39 -19.81 -3.37
CA ILE A 150 -25.18 -20.74 -4.50
C ILE A 150 -26.26 -20.55 -5.57
N ASN A 151 -27.53 -20.49 -5.18
CA ASN A 151 -28.62 -20.31 -6.13
C ASN A 151 -28.50 -18.99 -6.90
N HIS A 152 -28.12 -17.91 -6.22
CA HIS A 152 -27.87 -16.63 -6.86
C HIS A 152 -26.65 -16.67 -7.79
N ALA A 153 -25.52 -17.23 -7.36
CA ALA A 153 -24.33 -17.39 -8.17
C ALA A 153 -24.59 -18.17 -9.47
N PHE A 154 -25.34 -19.28 -9.37
CA PHE A 154 -25.78 -20.05 -10.55
C PHE A 154 -26.68 -19.27 -11.48
N LYS A 155 -27.60 -18.46 -10.94
CA LYS A 155 -28.41 -17.56 -11.76
C LYS A 155 -27.51 -16.62 -12.54
N MET A 156 -26.56 -15.95 -11.89
CA MET A 156 -25.65 -15.02 -12.53
C MET A 156 -24.76 -15.70 -13.57
N TRP A 157 -24.19 -16.85 -13.24
CA TRP A 157 -23.40 -17.63 -14.21
C TRP A 157 -24.17 -17.90 -15.52
N ARG A 158 -25.44 -18.26 -15.42
CA ARG A 158 -26.26 -18.65 -16.59
C ARG A 158 -26.88 -17.47 -17.34
N THR A 159 -27.00 -16.31 -16.71
CA THR A 159 -27.72 -15.15 -17.29
C THR A 159 -26.83 -13.96 -17.61
N SER A 160 -25.71 -13.77 -16.88
CA SER A 160 -24.80 -12.67 -17.15
C SER A 160 -24.02 -12.90 -18.44
N LYS A 161 -23.94 -11.87 -19.26
CA LYS A 161 -23.13 -11.91 -20.50
C LYS A 161 -21.63 -12.01 -20.23
N PHE A 162 -21.18 -11.63 -19.04
CA PHE A 162 -19.78 -11.72 -18.63
C PHE A 162 -19.40 -13.09 -18.05
N ALA A 163 -20.38 -13.91 -17.65
CA ALA A 163 -20.10 -15.19 -16.99
C ALA A 163 -20.62 -16.42 -17.73
N LYS A 164 -21.52 -16.26 -18.70
CA LYS A 164 -22.24 -17.38 -19.33
C LYS A 164 -21.33 -18.39 -20.08
N ASN A 165 -20.15 -17.94 -20.50
CA ASN A 165 -19.20 -18.79 -21.23
C ASN A 165 -18.11 -19.39 -20.31
N LEU A 166 -18.07 -18.97 -19.01
CA LEU A 166 -17.13 -19.57 -18.07
C LEU A 166 -17.30 -21.07 -17.96
N THR A 167 -16.19 -21.77 -17.92
CA THR A 167 -16.15 -23.17 -17.49
C THR A 167 -16.66 -23.30 -16.06
N PHE A 168 -16.99 -24.51 -15.65
CA PHE A 168 -17.43 -24.74 -14.29
C PHE A 168 -16.32 -24.46 -13.25
N ASP A 169 -15.06 -24.71 -13.61
CA ASP A 169 -13.92 -24.40 -12.74
C ASP A 169 -13.71 -22.90 -12.58
N GLU A 170 -13.79 -22.13 -13.65
CA GLU A 170 -13.75 -20.66 -13.60
C GLU A 170 -14.94 -20.09 -12.82
N PHE A 171 -16.12 -20.64 -13.00
CA PHE A 171 -17.29 -20.27 -12.19
C PHE A 171 -17.05 -20.49 -10.70
N LYS A 172 -16.45 -21.63 -10.31
CA LYS A 172 -16.17 -21.95 -8.90
C LYS A 172 -15.22 -20.93 -8.26
N GLU A 173 -14.29 -20.35 -9.01
CA GLU A 173 -13.33 -19.39 -8.48
C GLU A 173 -13.77 -17.92 -8.64
N TYR A 174 -14.43 -17.55 -9.72
CA TYR A 174 -14.62 -16.14 -10.06
C TYR A 174 -16.02 -15.60 -9.85
N ILE A 175 -17.01 -16.47 -9.64
CA ILE A 175 -18.42 -16.08 -9.40
C ILE A 175 -18.97 -16.68 -8.12
N LEU A 176 -18.69 -17.96 -7.86
CA LEU A 176 -19.27 -18.71 -6.75
C LEU A 176 -18.80 -18.28 -5.35
N PRO A 177 -17.55 -17.84 -5.10
CA PRO A 177 -17.11 -17.54 -3.74
C PRO A 177 -17.90 -16.39 -3.09
N TYR A 178 -18.27 -16.58 -1.83
CA TYR A 178 -18.96 -15.54 -1.04
C TYR A 178 -17.99 -14.56 -0.36
N LYS A 179 -16.70 -14.81 -0.47
CA LYS A 179 -15.62 -14.04 0.14
C LYS A 179 -14.59 -13.65 -0.93
N ALA A 180 -14.01 -12.47 -0.81
CA ALA A 180 -12.98 -11.98 -1.70
C ALA A 180 -11.59 -12.53 -1.32
N PHE A 181 -11.24 -12.49 -0.02
CA PHE A 181 -10.00 -13.04 0.56
C PHE A 181 -10.13 -13.17 2.08
N ASN A 182 -9.16 -13.78 2.73
CA ASN A 182 -9.13 -13.99 4.18
C ASN A 182 -8.85 -12.69 4.97
N GLY A 183 -9.35 -12.65 6.21
CA GLY A 183 -9.19 -11.48 7.07
C GLY A 183 -10.22 -10.38 6.81
N TYR A 184 -11.28 -10.66 6.04
CA TYR A 184 -12.35 -9.72 5.75
C TYR A 184 -13.65 -10.10 6.47
N SER A 185 -14.33 -9.11 7.08
CA SER A 185 -15.45 -9.35 8.00
C SER A 185 -16.80 -9.60 7.34
N PHE A 186 -16.87 -9.56 6.00
CA PHE A 186 -18.15 -9.63 5.32
C PHE A 186 -18.63 -11.05 5.09
N LEU A 187 -19.80 -11.31 5.64
CA LEU A 187 -20.58 -12.49 5.36
C LEU A 187 -21.97 -12.10 4.85
N GLU A 188 -21.98 -11.35 3.76
CA GLU A 188 -23.21 -11.07 3.04
C GLU A 188 -23.33 -12.00 1.82
N SER A 189 -24.53 -12.56 1.64
CA SER A 189 -24.78 -13.39 0.46
C SER A 189 -24.87 -12.53 -0.80
N ALA A 190 -24.50 -13.08 -1.94
CA ALA A 190 -24.45 -12.36 -3.22
C ALA A 190 -25.80 -11.69 -3.58
N ASP A 191 -26.94 -12.27 -3.21
CA ASP A 191 -28.25 -11.66 -3.42
C ASP A 191 -28.43 -10.34 -2.65
N THR A 192 -27.77 -10.13 -1.52
CA THR A 192 -27.79 -8.86 -0.78
C THR A 192 -27.09 -7.76 -1.57
N TYR A 193 -25.88 -8.03 -2.07
CA TYR A 193 -25.18 -7.07 -2.94
C TYR A 193 -25.97 -6.77 -4.22
N ALA A 194 -26.51 -7.81 -4.86
CA ALA A 194 -27.30 -7.64 -6.08
C ALA A 194 -28.59 -6.80 -5.85
N ARG A 195 -29.21 -6.90 -4.68
CA ARG A 195 -30.36 -6.03 -4.33
C ARG A 195 -29.96 -4.58 -4.13
N LEU A 196 -28.80 -4.33 -3.54
CA LEU A 196 -28.31 -2.97 -3.28
C LEU A 196 -27.82 -2.30 -4.55
N PHE A 197 -27.04 -3.00 -5.36
CA PHE A 197 -26.30 -2.43 -6.50
C PHE A 197 -26.86 -2.82 -7.88
N GLY A 198 -27.77 -3.78 -7.94
CA GLY A 198 -28.38 -4.21 -9.20
C GLY A 198 -29.14 -3.06 -9.89
N GLY A 199 -28.94 -2.94 -11.19
CA GLY A 199 -29.50 -1.87 -12.02
C GLY A 199 -28.74 -0.54 -11.99
N MET A 200 -27.81 -0.33 -11.03
CA MET A 200 -27.03 0.91 -10.99
C MET A 200 -25.83 0.89 -11.95
N ILE A 201 -25.26 -0.27 -12.24
CA ILE A 201 -24.08 -0.41 -13.09
C ILE A 201 -24.43 -0.60 -14.57
N ALA A 202 -25.73 -0.65 -14.92
CA ALA A 202 -26.23 -0.73 -16.30
C ALA A 202 -25.53 -1.80 -17.18
N LEU A 203 -25.28 -2.99 -16.62
CA LEU A 203 -24.51 -4.07 -17.27
C LEU A 203 -25.04 -4.46 -18.68
N ASP A 204 -26.34 -4.28 -18.93
CA ASP A 204 -26.93 -4.59 -20.23
C ASP A 204 -26.38 -3.73 -21.38
N SER A 205 -25.97 -2.49 -21.09
CA SER A 205 -25.39 -1.54 -22.05
C SER A 205 -23.86 -1.59 -22.11
N ILE A 206 -23.19 -2.35 -21.25
CA ILE A 206 -21.74 -2.47 -21.17
C ILE A 206 -21.28 -3.62 -22.07
N HIS A 207 -20.22 -3.44 -22.84
CA HIS A 207 -19.78 -4.42 -23.85
C HIS A 207 -18.46 -5.13 -23.50
N ASN A 208 -17.66 -4.58 -22.63
CA ASN A 208 -16.35 -5.12 -22.24
C ASN A 208 -16.04 -4.85 -20.76
N THR A 209 -14.97 -5.47 -20.27
CA THR A 209 -14.51 -5.38 -18.88
C THR A 209 -14.12 -3.94 -18.49
N ARG A 210 -13.47 -3.20 -19.37
CA ARG A 210 -13.07 -1.80 -19.12
C ARG A 210 -14.27 -0.88 -18.92
N ASP A 211 -15.29 -1.01 -19.74
CA ASP A 211 -16.54 -0.24 -19.55
C ASP A 211 -17.26 -0.62 -18.26
N CYS A 212 -17.18 -1.91 -17.87
CA CYS A 212 -17.69 -2.37 -16.60
C CYS A 212 -16.96 -1.70 -15.41
N ILE A 213 -15.63 -1.64 -15.47
CA ILE A 213 -14.80 -0.94 -14.47
C ILE A 213 -15.18 0.54 -14.41
N ASN A 214 -15.32 1.21 -15.56
CA ASN A 214 -15.70 2.63 -15.63
C ASN A 214 -17.06 2.89 -14.99
N ALA A 215 -18.05 2.05 -15.31
CA ALA A 215 -19.39 2.17 -14.74
C ALA A 215 -19.40 1.92 -13.23
N TYR A 216 -18.73 0.87 -12.77
CA TYR A 216 -18.55 0.58 -11.36
C TYR A 216 -17.89 1.76 -10.63
N ASN A 217 -16.77 2.26 -11.14
CA ASN A 217 -16.02 3.36 -10.56
C ASN A 217 -16.86 4.65 -10.48
N TYR A 218 -17.66 4.94 -11.51
CA TYR A 218 -18.55 6.08 -11.50
C TYR A 218 -19.61 5.96 -10.38
N VAL A 219 -20.27 4.81 -10.28
CA VAL A 219 -21.29 4.54 -9.23
C VAL A 219 -20.65 4.64 -7.85
N MET A 220 -19.50 4.06 -7.62
CA MET A 220 -18.81 4.09 -6.33
C MET A 220 -18.31 5.49 -5.95
N ARG A 221 -17.78 6.24 -6.91
CA ARG A 221 -17.39 7.64 -6.70
C ARG A 221 -18.59 8.50 -6.32
N THR A 222 -19.69 8.36 -7.05
CA THR A 222 -20.93 9.09 -6.75
C THR A 222 -21.48 8.72 -5.38
N LEU A 223 -21.48 7.44 -5.03
CA LEU A 223 -21.86 6.96 -3.71
C LEU A 223 -21.01 7.59 -2.61
N ARG A 224 -19.69 7.58 -2.77
CA ARG A 224 -18.74 8.23 -1.86
C ARG A 224 -19.00 9.73 -1.73
N ASP A 225 -19.33 10.40 -2.81
CA ASP A 225 -19.61 11.85 -2.80
C ASP A 225 -20.95 12.19 -2.15
N LEU A 226 -21.89 11.26 -2.11
CA LEU A 226 -23.15 11.36 -1.34
C LEU A 226 -22.96 11.10 0.15
N THR A 227 -21.85 10.44 0.57
CA THR A 227 -21.55 10.16 1.97
C THR A 227 -20.77 11.32 2.61
N GLY A 228 -20.99 11.62 3.88
CA GLY A 228 -20.45 12.84 4.50
C GLY A 228 -19.17 12.73 5.29
N SER A 229 -18.68 11.53 5.60
CA SER A 229 -17.57 11.32 6.53
C SER A 229 -16.19 11.25 5.88
N LYS A 230 -15.14 11.64 6.64
CA LYS A 230 -13.78 11.77 6.10
C LYS A 230 -12.89 10.55 6.26
N GLN A 231 -13.10 9.66 7.23
CA GLN A 231 -12.19 8.53 7.48
C GLN A 231 -12.90 7.30 8.02
N CYS A 232 -12.56 6.12 7.49
CA CYS A 232 -12.89 4.83 8.07
C CYS A 232 -11.74 4.39 9.00
N HIS A 233 -12.08 3.91 10.19
CA HIS A 233 -11.12 3.35 11.13
C HIS A 233 -11.39 1.86 11.32
N GLY A 234 -10.96 1.05 10.37
CA GLY A 234 -11.00 -0.41 10.48
C GLY A 234 -12.04 -1.09 9.58
N ARG A 235 -11.89 -2.39 9.45
CA ARG A 235 -12.69 -3.28 8.58
C ARG A 235 -14.02 -3.60 9.24
N LYS A 236 -15.11 -2.98 8.80
CA LYS A 236 -16.40 -3.08 9.51
C LYS A 236 -17.52 -3.79 8.76
N GLY A 237 -17.55 -3.75 7.44
CA GLY A 237 -18.58 -4.44 6.72
C GLY A 237 -19.15 -3.70 5.50
N LEU A 238 -20.03 -4.36 4.72
CA LEU A 238 -20.67 -3.81 3.52
C LEU A 238 -21.23 -2.39 3.72
N TYR A 239 -21.81 -2.15 4.89
CA TYR A 239 -22.52 -0.89 5.13
C TYR A 239 -21.59 0.31 5.33
N ASP A 240 -20.29 0.10 5.56
CA ASP A 240 -19.29 1.17 5.69
C ASP A 240 -19.19 2.04 4.42
N LEU A 241 -19.46 1.45 3.25
CA LEU A 241 -19.55 2.18 1.99
C LEU A 241 -20.55 3.35 2.03
N PHE A 242 -21.54 3.28 2.90
CA PHE A 242 -22.58 4.29 3.00
C PHE A 242 -22.31 5.36 4.04
N PHE A 243 -21.25 5.22 4.82
CA PHE A 243 -20.89 6.13 5.91
C PHE A 243 -19.57 6.85 5.71
N TYR A 244 -18.61 6.21 5.05
CA TYR A 244 -17.25 6.71 4.96
C TYR A 244 -16.85 7.05 3.53
N ARG A 245 -16.05 8.10 3.38
CA ARG A 245 -15.53 8.55 2.08
C ARG A 245 -14.16 7.96 1.75
N SER A 246 -13.43 7.52 2.76
CA SER A 246 -12.09 6.96 2.62
C SER A 246 -12.08 5.54 3.16
N HIS A 247 -11.56 4.63 2.37
CA HIS A 247 -11.38 3.21 2.67
C HIS A 247 -9.96 2.81 2.33
N ALA A 248 -9.46 1.75 2.96
CA ALA A 248 -8.18 1.16 2.59
C ALA A 248 -8.31 0.38 1.26
N CYS A 249 -7.18 0.11 0.60
CA CYS A 249 -7.16 -0.59 -0.69
C CYS A 249 -7.80 -1.98 -0.62
N ASP A 250 -7.61 -2.71 0.49
CA ASP A 250 -8.19 -4.02 0.74
C ASP A 250 -9.72 -3.96 0.91
N ASP A 251 -10.25 -2.92 1.57
CA ASP A 251 -11.69 -2.68 1.67
C ASP A 251 -12.30 -2.46 0.28
N LEU A 252 -11.73 -1.55 -0.50
CA LEU A 252 -12.22 -1.21 -1.84
C LEU A 252 -12.14 -2.39 -2.81
N ALA A 253 -11.07 -3.18 -2.75
CA ALA A 253 -10.94 -4.40 -3.55
C ALA A 253 -11.99 -5.45 -3.16
N SER A 254 -12.28 -5.61 -1.86
CA SER A 254 -13.35 -6.51 -1.39
C SER A 254 -14.72 -6.07 -1.83
N TYR A 255 -15.03 -4.77 -1.77
CA TYR A 255 -16.31 -4.23 -2.24
C TYR A 255 -16.47 -4.44 -3.75
N ALA A 256 -15.45 -4.13 -4.53
CA ALA A 256 -15.46 -4.35 -5.97
C ALA A 256 -15.72 -5.82 -6.31
N CYS A 257 -14.97 -6.72 -5.67
CA CYS A 257 -15.10 -8.15 -5.88
C CYS A 257 -16.50 -8.65 -5.51
N SER A 258 -17.01 -8.30 -4.33
CA SER A 258 -18.31 -8.79 -3.84
C SER A 258 -19.49 -8.24 -4.66
N ILE A 259 -19.45 -6.96 -5.01
CA ILE A 259 -20.51 -6.31 -5.80
C ILE A 259 -20.51 -6.87 -7.23
N LEU A 260 -19.38 -6.88 -7.91
CA LEU A 260 -19.30 -7.31 -9.31
C LEU A 260 -19.60 -8.80 -9.46
N ARG A 261 -19.07 -9.68 -8.57
CA ARG A 261 -19.46 -11.10 -8.55
C ARG A 261 -20.96 -11.29 -8.40
N SER A 262 -21.59 -10.52 -7.51
CA SER A 262 -23.03 -10.61 -7.28
C SER A 262 -23.87 -10.23 -8.50
N LEU A 263 -23.29 -9.47 -9.42
CA LEU A 263 -23.86 -9.07 -10.70
C LEU A 263 -23.43 -9.97 -11.86
N GLY A 264 -22.65 -11.01 -11.58
CA GLY A 264 -22.19 -11.98 -12.58
C GLY A 264 -21.03 -11.48 -13.45
N VAL A 265 -20.17 -10.64 -12.90
CA VAL A 265 -18.90 -10.23 -13.52
C VAL A 265 -17.76 -11.02 -12.85
N PRO A 266 -17.00 -11.82 -13.61
CA PRO A 266 -15.89 -12.61 -13.07
C PRO A 266 -14.75 -11.69 -12.65
N ILE A 267 -14.40 -11.76 -11.36
CA ILE A 267 -13.41 -10.88 -10.75
C ILE A 267 -12.64 -11.59 -9.65
N ALA A 268 -11.37 -11.29 -9.52
CA ALA A 268 -10.51 -11.73 -8.42
C ALA A 268 -9.89 -10.53 -7.71
N VAL A 269 -9.54 -10.71 -6.43
CA VAL A 269 -8.69 -9.78 -5.70
C VAL A 269 -7.26 -10.29 -5.76
N GLU A 270 -6.36 -9.39 -6.12
CA GLU A 270 -4.93 -9.62 -6.16
C GLU A 270 -4.24 -8.68 -5.18
N HIS A 271 -3.05 -9.05 -4.73
CA HIS A 271 -2.23 -8.18 -3.89
C HIS A 271 -0.75 -8.34 -4.22
N THR A 272 0.00 -7.26 -4.10
CA THR A 272 1.45 -7.37 -4.02
C THR A 272 1.84 -7.70 -2.59
N ILE A 273 2.78 -8.65 -2.45
CA ILE A 273 3.24 -9.06 -1.12
C ILE A 273 4.02 -7.95 -0.40
N GLY A 274 4.50 -6.97 -1.14
CA GLY A 274 5.21 -5.82 -0.62
C GLY A 274 5.77 -4.93 -1.72
N PHE A 275 6.60 -3.99 -1.31
CA PHE A 275 7.32 -3.07 -2.18
C PHE A 275 8.82 -3.16 -1.93
N ARG A 276 9.64 -2.85 -2.96
CA ARG A 276 11.11 -2.87 -2.85
C ARG A 276 11.64 -1.78 -1.92
N THR A 277 11.02 -0.61 -1.92
CA THR A 277 11.57 0.63 -1.36
C THR A 277 10.87 1.13 -0.13
N PHE A 278 9.69 0.60 0.21
CA PHE A 278 8.96 0.98 1.41
C PHE A 278 8.15 -0.17 2.02
N THR A 279 7.75 0.01 3.27
CA THR A 279 6.93 -0.97 3.99
C THR A 279 5.47 -0.85 3.59
N GLY A 280 4.80 -1.97 3.39
CA GLY A 280 3.37 -2.02 3.05
C GLY A 280 3.07 -3.12 2.05
N MET A 281 1.79 -3.25 1.75
CA MET A 281 1.24 -4.10 0.69
C MET A 281 0.10 -3.35 0.01
N HIS A 282 -0.32 -3.80 -1.16
CA HIS A 282 -1.41 -3.17 -1.90
C HIS A 282 -2.34 -4.22 -2.47
N TYR A 283 -3.65 -3.97 -2.33
CA TYR A 283 -4.73 -4.80 -2.87
C TYR A 283 -5.36 -4.11 -4.07
N PHE A 284 -5.67 -4.90 -5.08
CA PHE A 284 -6.30 -4.45 -6.33
C PHE A 284 -7.17 -5.56 -6.92
N CYS A 285 -7.81 -5.31 -8.04
CA CYS A 285 -8.72 -6.25 -8.67
C CYS A 285 -8.33 -6.55 -10.11
N SER A 286 -8.69 -7.75 -10.56
CA SER A 286 -8.62 -8.14 -11.97
C SER A 286 -9.96 -8.74 -12.40
N LEU A 287 -10.51 -8.24 -13.52
CA LEU A 287 -11.70 -8.77 -14.16
C LEU A 287 -11.27 -9.71 -15.28
N TYR A 288 -11.89 -10.88 -15.31
CA TYR A 288 -11.65 -11.87 -16.36
C TYR A 288 -12.55 -11.60 -17.57
N ASP A 289 -11.95 -11.46 -18.72
CA ASP A 289 -12.64 -11.37 -20.01
C ASP A 289 -12.63 -12.76 -20.66
N ASP A 290 -13.76 -13.43 -20.64
CA ASP A 290 -13.93 -14.78 -21.19
C ASP A 290 -13.80 -14.82 -22.73
N ALA A 291 -14.00 -13.71 -23.43
CA ALA A 291 -13.85 -13.62 -24.87
C ALA A 291 -12.40 -13.64 -25.32
N THR A 292 -11.49 -13.06 -24.52
CA THR A 292 -10.06 -12.97 -24.83
C THR A 292 -9.19 -13.88 -23.98
N GLY A 293 -9.73 -14.43 -22.88
CA GLY A 293 -8.97 -15.18 -21.88
C GLY A 293 -7.99 -14.33 -21.08
N ARG A 294 -8.18 -13.00 -21.04
CA ARG A 294 -7.28 -12.06 -20.38
C ARG A 294 -7.87 -11.50 -19.10
N TRP A 295 -6.98 -10.99 -18.28
CA TRP A 295 -7.32 -10.29 -17.06
C TRP A 295 -7.08 -8.79 -17.24
N ASP A 296 -8.12 -7.98 -17.00
CA ASP A 296 -8.03 -6.53 -16.93
C ASP A 296 -7.86 -6.10 -15.48
N THR A 297 -6.66 -5.69 -15.13
CA THR A 297 -6.30 -5.30 -13.77
C THR A 297 -6.56 -3.81 -13.55
N TYR A 298 -7.15 -3.44 -12.40
CA TYR A 298 -7.40 -2.06 -12.03
C TYR A 298 -7.27 -1.82 -10.52
N ASN A 299 -7.02 -0.55 -10.15
CA ASN A 299 -6.93 -0.12 -8.77
C ASN A 299 -8.24 0.55 -8.32
N PRO A 300 -9.05 -0.09 -7.45
CA PRO A 300 -10.30 0.51 -6.95
C PRO A 300 -10.08 1.78 -6.11
N GLU A 301 -8.90 1.97 -5.54
CA GLU A 301 -8.58 3.13 -4.68
C GLU A 301 -8.52 4.43 -5.50
N THR A 302 -7.93 4.39 -6.67
CA THR A 302 -7.81 5.57 -7.55
C THR A 302 -9.03 5.80 -8.43
N TYR A 303 -9.93 4.81 -8.53
CA TYR A 303 -11.01 4.78 -9.50
C TYR A 303 -10.53 4.98 -10.96
N ASP A 304 -9.26 4.64 -11.21
CA ASP A 304 -8.68 4.65 -12.54
C ASP A 304 -8.81 3.25 -13.14
N PRO A 305 -9.35 3.11 -14.36
CA PRO A 305 -9.42 1.82 -15.04
C PRO A 305 -8.05 1.31 -15.51
N THR A 306 -7.02 2.15 -15.42
CA THR A 306 -5.63 1.77 -15.67
C THR A 306 -4.86 1.73 -14.37
N ILE A 307 -4.21 0.61 -14.09
CA ILE A 307 -3.20 0.59 -13.05
C ILE A 307 -1.96 1.28 -13.60
N TYR A 308 -1.69 2.46 -13.05
CA TYR A 308 -0.34 2.98 -13.06
C TYR A 308 0.43 2.22 -11.97
N TRP A 309 0.97 1.07 -12.36
CA TRP A 309 2.03 0.51 -11.58
C TRP A 309 3.16 1.54 -11.58
N SER A 310 3.64 1.94 -10.42
CA SER A 310 5.05 2.23 -10.35
C SER A 310 5.73 0.88 -10.63
N GLU A 311 5.98 0.60 -11.90
CA GLU A 311 6.39 -0.71 -12.41
C GLU A 311 7.64 -1.24 -11.70
N GLU A 312 8.36 -0.34 -11.07
CA GLU A 312 9.65 -0.54 -10.45
C GLU A 312 9.61 -0.92 -8.96
N GLU A 313 8.47 -0.76 -8.26
CA GLU A 313 8.44 -0.86 -6.79
C GLU A 313 7.69 -2.08 -6.22
N ASN A 314 6.74 -2.63 -6.95
CA ASN A 314 5.96 -3.78 -6.47
C ASN A 314 6.77 -5.08 -6.54
N LEU A 315 6.62 -5.91 -5.51
CA LEU A 315 7.12 -7.29 -5.46
C LEU A 315 6.12 -8.27 -6.08
N ASN A 316 6.32 -9.56 -5.86
CA ASN A 316 5.47 -10.63 -6.38
C ASN A 316 3.98 -10.38 -6.12
N ILE A 317 3.14 -10.81 -7.05
CA ILE A 317 1.70 -10.60 -7.07
C ILE A 317 0.99 -11.93 -6.89
N TYR A 318 0.12 -11.97 -5.89
CA TYR A 318 -0.68 -13.15 -5.56
C TYR A 318 -2.15 -12.87 -5.76
N ARG A 319 -2.83 -13.79 -6.48
CA ARG A 319 -4.28 -13.82 -6.59
C ARG A 319 -4.86 -14.58 -5.42
N ASN A 320 -5.84 -13.99 -4.75
CA ASN A 320 -6.59 -14.66 -3.72
C ASN A 320 -7.62 -15.59 -4.35
N THR A 321 -7.64 -16.86 -3.92
CA THR A 321 -8.57 -17.89 -4.35
C THR A 321 -9.50 -18.29 -3.20
N TYR A 322 -10.65 -18.87 -3.53
CA TYR A 322 -11.46 -19.52 -2.52
C TYR A 322 -11.01 -20.97 -2.31
N GLY A 323 -10.65 -21.66 -3.38
CA GLY A 323 -10.09 -23.01 -3.30
C GLY A 323 -8.67 -23.02 -2.75
N ALA A 324 -8.40 -23.95 -1.84
CA ALA A 324 -7.06 -24.17 -1.34
C ALA A 324 -6.16 -24.72 -2.46
N GLN A 325 -4.93 -24.21 -2.54
CA GLN A 325 -3.94 -24.50 -3.57
C GLN A 325 -2.84 -25.39 -3.01
N SER A 326 -2.76 -26.63 -3.44
CA SER A 326 -1.80 -27.62 -2.94
C SER A 326 -0.33 -27.26 -3.17
N GLY A 327 -0.04 -26.33 -4.09
CA GLY A 327 1.32 -25.82 -4.38
C GLY A 327 1.80 -24.69 -3.48
N THR A 328 1.04 -24.28 -2.47
CA THR A 328 1.44 -23.23 -1.54
C THR A 328 2.36 -23.76 -0.44
N PRO A 329 3.19 -22.89 0.15
CA PRO A 329 4.03 -23.24 1.30
C PRO A 329 3.24 -23.88 2.45
N TYR A 330 1.97 -23.47 2.60
CA TYR A 330 1.07 -24.05 3.61
C TYR A 330 0.97 -25.58 3.53
N PHE A 331 1.00 -26.17 2.34
CA PHE A 331 0.89 -27.64 2.16
C PHE A 331 2.24 -28.31 1.89
N LEU A 332 3.24 -27.58 1.45
CA LEU A 332 4.51 -28.13 0.96
C LEU A 332 5.60 -28.20 2.02
N HIS A 333 5.48 -27.46 3.12
CA HIS A 333 6.48 -27.43 4.18
C HIS A 333 6.65 -28.79 4.88
N ALA A 334 7.84 -29.06 5.39
CA ALA A 334 8.11 -30.25 6.20
C ALA A 334 7.53 -30.07 7.63
N ASP A 335 7.35 -31.19 8.33
CA ASP A 335 6.89 -31.16 9.73
C ASP A 335 7.83 -30.31 10.59
N GLY A 336 7.25 -29.27 11.22
CA GLY A 336 7.98 -28.34 12.06
C GLY A 336 8.82 -27.29 11.33
N GLU A 337 8.84 -27.28 10.00
CA GLU A 337 9.46 -26.24 9.20
C GLU A 337 8.65 -24.94 9.29
N HIS A 338 9.34 -23.83 9.53
CA HIS A 338 8.71 -22.51 9.57
C HIS A 338 8.36 -22.05 8.16
N VAL A 339 7.12 -21.65 8.00
CA VAL A 339 6.66 -20.90 6.82
C VAL A 339 6.47 -19.45 7.22
N PRO A 340 7.04 -18.47 6.50
CA PRO A 340 6.81 -17.05 6.77
C PRO A 340 5.32 -16.69 6.76
N ASP A 341 4.89 -15.84 7.69
CA ASP A 341 3.48 -15.52 7.91
C ASP A 341 2.80 -14.95 6.65
N GLU A 342 3.54 -14.15 5.88
CA GLU A 342 3.06 -13.55 4.62
C GLU A 342 2.78 -14.58 3.52
N LEU A 343 3.41 -15.76 3.58
CA LEU A 343 3.24 -16.88 2.64
C LEU A 343 2.46 -18.07 3.26
N TYR A 344 2.11 -18.00 4.56
CA TYR A 344 1.32 -19.04 5.22
C TYR A 344 -0.17 -18.91 4.90
N ASN A 345 -0.48 -18.95 3.61
CA ASN A 345 -1.84 -18.83 3.10
C ASN A 345 -2.14 -19.96 2.10
N PRO A 346 -3.10 -20.87 2.40
CA PRO A 346 -3.46 -21.94 1.48
C PRO A 346 -4.25 -21.47 0.25
N CYS A 347 -4.77 -20.24 0.27
CA CYS A 347 -5.72 -19.73 -0.71
C CYS A 347 -5.12 -18.59 -1.57
N ILE A 348 -3.93 -18.81 -2.11
CA ILE A 348 -3.23 -17.89 -3.02
C ILE A 348 -2.61 -18.64 -4.21
N VAL A 349 -2.51 -17.93 -5.33
CA VAL A 349 -1.77 -18.37 -6.53
C VAL A 349 -0.84 -17.24 -6.95
N ASP A 350 0.43 -17.55 -7.21
CA ASP A 350 1.36 -16.60 -7.81
C ASP A 350 0.94 -16.31 -9.26
N VAL A 351 0.61 -15.07 -9.54
CA VAL A 351 0.23 -14.57 -10.87
C VAL A 351 1.20 -13.53 -11.40
N THR A 352 2.36 -13.39 -10.77
CA THR A 352 3.37 -12.38 -11.11
C THR A 352 3.70 -12.39 -12.60
N ALA A 353 3.97 -13.57 -13.16
CA ALA A 353 4.32 -13.73 -14.57
C ALA A 353 3.19 -13.32 -15.56
N HIS A 354 1.93 -13.24 -15.10
CA HIS A 354 0.84 -12.73 -15.93
C HIS A 354 0.80 -11.20 -16.01
N VAL A 355 1.43 -10.54 -15.03
CA VAL A 355 1.36 -9.09 -14.86
C VAL A 355 2.70 -8.42 -15.17
N LYS A 356 3.82 -9.09 -14.85
CA LYS A 356 5.18 -8.54 -14.91
C LYS A 356 6.18 -9.56 -15.45
N PRO A 357 7.31 -9.12 -16.03
CA PRO A 357 8.43 -10.00 -16.35
C PRO A 357 8.94 -10.71 -15.09
N THR A 358 9.29 -11.97 -15.23
CA THR A 358 9.91 -12.79 -14.18
C THR A 358 10.96 -13.70 -14.79
N HIS A 359 11.91 -14.16 -13.97
CA HIS A 359 12.93 -15.11 -14.36
C HIS A 359 12.95 -16.30 -13.41
N ALA A 360 13.32 -17.46 -13.92
CA ALA A 360 13.62 -18.61 -13.08
C ALA A 360 15.06 -18.49 -12.55
N VAL A 361 15.23 -18.62 -11.24
CA VAL A 361 16.53 -18.58 -10.57
C VAL A 361 16.75 -19.88 -9.83
N THR A 362 17.85 -20.59 -10.16
CA THR A 362 18.22 -21.85 -9.49
C THR A 362 19.45 -21.63 -8.62
N LEU A 363 19.36 -22.04 -7.34
CA LEU A 363 20.43 -21.92 -6.37
C LEU A 363 20.76 -23.27 -5.73
N PRO A 364 22.02 -23.50 -5.31
CA PRO A 364 22.39 -24.67 -4.54
C PRO A 364 21.84 -24.59 -3.11
N VAL A 365 21.48 -25.73 -2.54
CA VAL A 365 20.96 -25.86 -1.17
C VAL A 365 21.67 -27.00 -0.44
N ASP A 366 22.09 -26.75 0.79
CA ASP A 366 22.53 -27.84 1.67
C ASP A 366 21.32 -28.64 2.17
N THR A 367 21.14 -29.83 1.64
CA THR A 367 20.02 -30.73 1.96
C THR A 367 20.03 -31.24 3.41
N LEU A 368 21.15 -31.09 4.13
CA LEU A 368 21.25 -31.43 5.57
C LEU A 368 20.38 -30.53 6.44
N TYR A 369 19.88 -29.40 5.92
CA TYR A 369 18.92 -28.56 6.66
C TYR A 369 17.55 -29.23 6.88
N GLY A 370 17.21 -30.25 6.09
CA GLY A 370 15.95 -31.00 6.21
C GLY A 370 14.71 -30.20 5.81
N ALA A 371 14.87 -29.03 5.25
CA ALA A 371 13.80 -28.19 4.73
C ALA A 371 13.20 -28.76 3.44
N ASN A 372 11.93 -28.51 3.18
CA ASN A 372 11.27 -28.76 1.91
C ASN A 372 11.23 -27.49 1.03
N LEU A 373 11.28 -26.32 1.66
CA LEU A 373 11.10 -25.03 1.01
C LEU A 373 12.30 -24.12 1.20
N ALA A 374 12.52 -23.28 0.20
CA ALA A 374 13.38 -22.13 0.30
C ALA A 374 12.66 -20.88 -0.21
N TYR A 375 13.17 -19.71 0.16
CA TYR A 375 12.54 -18.43 -0.11
C TYR A 375 13.54 -17.44 -0.68
N LEU A 376 13.10 -16.61 -1.62
CA LEU A 376 13.77 -15.37 -1.95
C LEU A 376 13.12 -14.26 -1.13
N ALA A 377 13.85 -13.78 -0.15
CA ALA A 377 13.43 -12.64 0.67
C ALA A 377 14.06 -11.34 0.15
N THR A 378 13.44 -10.22 0.41
CA THR A 378 13.98 -8.87 0.16
C THR A 378 14.01 -8.07 1.43
N PHE A 379 14.80 -6.99 1.46
CA PHE A 379 14.86 -6.13 2.63
C PHE A 379 13.53 -5.44 2.91
N ASN A 380 13.04 -5.57 4.14
CA ASN A 380 11.91 -4.81 4.65
C ASN A 380 12.06 -4.63 6.17
N ARG A 381 12.37 -3.41 6.59
CA ARG A 381 12.68 -3.10 7.99
C ARG A 381 11.57 -3.42 9.01
N ALA A 382 10.32 -3.53 8.56
CA ALA A 382 9.16 -3.80 9.43
C ALA A 382 8.96 -5.30 9.70
N MET A 383 9.62 -6.16 8.92
CA MET A 383 9.50 -7.61 9.06
C MET A 383 10.53 -8.18 10.05
N PRO A 384 10.29 -9.37 10.61
CA PRO A 384 11.31 -10.09 11.37
C PRO A 384 12.59 -10.25 10.56
N ASP A 385 13.74 -10.13 11.23
CA ASP A 385 15.08 -10.16 10.61
C ASP A 385 15.27 -9.15 9.46
N ALA A 386 14.36 -8.17 9.33
CA ALA A 386 14.25 -7.20 8.24
C ALA A 386 14.16 -7.85 6.84
N LEU A 387 13.49 -8.99 6.75
CA LEU A 387 13.31 -9.77 5.52
C LEU A 387 11.83 -10.03 5.25
N LEU A 388 11.35 -9.64 4.07
CA LEU A 388 10.05 -9.97 3.51
C LEU A 388 10.24 -11.07 2.47
N HIS A 389 9.60 -12.21 2.63
CA HIS A 389 9.72 -13.35 1.72
C HIS A 389 8.83 -13.13 0.49
N ALA A 390 9.44 -12.83 -0.64
CA ALA A 390 8.73 -12.45 -1.86
C ALA A 390 8.17 -13.64 -2.64
N THR A 391 8.92 -14.75 -2.71
CA THR A 391 8.51 -15.99 -3.40
C THR A 391 9.20 -17.19 -2.79
N TRP A 392 8.76 -18.40 -3.17
CA TRP A 392 9.30 -19.67 -2.69
C TRP A 392 9.64 -20.63 -3.82
N GLY A 393 10.47 -21.61 -3.51
CA GLY A 393 10.75 -22.77 -4.33
C GLY A 393 10.78 -24.04 -3.51
N VAL A 394 10.44 -25.16 -4.15
CA VAL A 394 10.56 -26.50 -3.55
C VAL A 394 11.98 -27.00 -3.74
N ILE A 395 12.60 -27.46 -2.66
CA ILE A 395 13.98 -27.99 -2.67
C ILE A 395 13.99 -29.37 -3.33
N ASP A 396 14.73 -29.49 -4.43
CA ASP A 396 15.10 -30.79 -4.99
C ASP A 396 16.24 -31.40 -4.16
N LYS A 397 15.88 -32.36 -3.32
CA LYS A 397 16.83 -33.01 -2.40
C LYS A 397 17.82 -33.95 -3.10
N GLU A 398 17.49 -34.42 -4.30
CA GLU A 398 18.37 -35.28 -5.10
C GLU A 398 19.41 -34.43 -5.82
N ALA A 399 19.00 -33.33 -6.44
CA ALA A 399 19.89 -32.41 -7.12
C ALA A 399 20.65 -31.47 -6.16
N GLY A 400 20.17 -31.29 -4.92
CA GLY A 400 20.73 -30.31 -3.98
C GLY A 400 20.51 -28.87 -4.44
N THR A 401 19.38 -28.59 -5.06
CA THR A 401 19.06 -27.27 -5.62
C THR A 401 17.63 -26.83 -5.29
N VAL A 402 17.37 -25.54 -5.45
CA VAL A 402 16.02 -24.99 -5.46
C VAL A 402 15.86 -24.06 -6.65
N THR A 403 14.72 -24.14 -7.33
CA THR A 403 14.34 -23.22 -8.41
C THR A 403 13.19 -22.34 -7.97
N PHE A 404 13.37 -21.02 -8.14
CA PHE A 404 12.34 -20.01 -7.94
C PHE A 404 11.84 -19.57 -9.31
N GLU A 405 10.65 -20.00 -9.69
CA GLU A 405 10.14 -19.83 -11.05
C GLU A 405 9.77 -18.37 -11.39
N HIS A 406 9.39 -17.59 -10.41
CA HIS A 406 8.86 -16.24 -10.60
C HIS A 406 9.65 -15.16 -9.83
N ALA A 407 10.98 -15.22 -9.90
CA ALA A 407 11.80 -14.15 -9.36
C ALA A 407 11.65 -12.89 -10.22
N MET A 408 11.35 -11.77 -9.60
CA MET A 408 11.21 -10.48 -10.30
C MET A 408 12.58 -9.85 -10.54
N PRO A 409 12.80 -9.25 -11.72
CA PRO A 409 14.01 -8.48 -11.99
C PRO A 409 14.06 -7.20 -11.14
N ARG A 410 15.27 -6.63 -11.05
CA ARG A 410 15.54 -5.37 -10.33
C ARG A 410 15.23 -5.44 -8.84
N VAL A 411 15.37 -6.62 -8.22
CA VAL A 411 15.17 -6.86 -6.79
C VAL A 411 16.44 -7.39 -6.14
N LEU A 412 16.77 -6.86 -4.97
CA LEU A 412 17.80 -7.40 -4.09
C LEU A 412 17.21 -8.56 -3.29
N TYR A 413 17.74 -9.75 -3.52
CA TYR A 413 17.30 -10.97 -2.85
C TYR A 413 18.28 -11.47 -1.79
N PHE A 414 17.70 -12.00 -0.72
CA PHE A 414 18.36 -12.76 0.35
C PHE A 414 17.81 -14.19 0.29
N PRO A 415 18.55 -15.14 -0.27
CA PRO A 415 18.09 -16.52 -0.38
C PRO A 415 18.19 -17.23 0.98
N VAL A 416 17.08 -17.74 1.48
CA VAL A 416 16.98 -18.37 2.81
C VAL A 416 16.11 -19.63 2.80
N CYS A 417 16.32 -20.51 3.78
CA CYS A 417 15.41 -21.59 4.13
C CYS A 417 15.29 -21.71 5.67
N TYR A 418 14.48 -22.63 6.15
CA TYR A 418 14.28 -22.79 7.59
C TYR A 418 14.54 -24.23 8.04
N GLN A 419 15.52 -24.41 8.92
CA GLN A 419 15.73 -25.64 9.67
C GLN A 419 14.87 -25.59 10.93
N GLY A 420 13.70 -26.21 10.92
CA GLY A 420 12.70 -25.95 11.94
C GLY A 420 12.30 -24.47 11.92
N ARG A 421 12.54 -23.76 13.02
CA ARG A 421 12.30 -22.30 13.11
C ARG A 421 13.55 -21.44 12.90
N ARG A 422 14.70 -22.07 12.68
CA ARG A 422 15.96 -21.35 12.53
C ARG A 422 16.24 -21.04 11.07
N MET A 423 16.32 -19.78 10.75
CA MET A 423 16.70 -19.31 9.41
C MET A 423 18.12 -19.78 9.06
N LYS A 424 18.31 -20.21 7.83
CA LYS A 424 19.58 -20.58 7.18
C LYS A 424 19.71 -19.79 5.88
N VAL A 425 20.84 -19.17 5.70
CA VAL A 425 21.16 -18.43 4.47
C VAL A 425 21.72 -19.42 3.45
N LEU A 426 21.21 -19.38 2.22
CA LEU A 426 21.62 -20.27 1.13
C LEU A 426 22.79 -19.72 0.33
N GLY A 427 23.10 -18.43 0.47
CA GLY A 427 24.17 -17.77 -0.26
C GLY A 427 24.26 -16.29 0.04
N ALA A 428 25.18 -15.60 -0.60
CA ALA A 428 25.29 -14.14 -0.51
C ALA A 428 24.03 -13.47 -1.11
N PRO A 429 23.61 -12.30 -0.59
CA PRO A 429 22.60 -11.50 -1.23
C PRO A 429 22.96 -11.19 -2.68
N PHE A 430 21.97 -11.13 -3.55
CA PHE A 430 22.18 -10.84 -4.97
C PHE A 430 21.06 -9.94 -5.50
N TYR A 431 21.35 -9.19 -6.53
CA TYR A 431 20.31 -8.60 -7.32
C TYR A 431 20.14 -9.32 -8.66
N LEU A 432 18.92 -9.32 -9.16
CA LEU A 432 18.55 -9.91 -10.45
C LEU A 432 18.31 -8.77 -11.43
N ASP A 433 19.01 -8.76 -12.58
CA ASP A 433 18.81 -7.74 -13.61
C ASP A 433 17.58 -8.04 -14.52
N ASP A 434 17.33 -7.14 -15.49
CA ASP A 434 16.20 -7.27 -16.41
C ASP A 434 16.36 -8.47 -17.37
N GLU A 435 17.58 -8.94 -17.61
CA GLU A 435 17.92 -10.09 -18.42
C GLU A 435 17.94 -11.41 -17.65
N GLY A 436 17.78 -11.36 -16.33
CA GLY A 436 17.79 -12.54 -15.45
C GLY A 436 19.17 -12.95 -14.96
N HIS A 437 20.20 -12.09 -15.09
CA HIS A 437 21.52 -12.39 -14.55
C HIS A 437 21.56 -12.08 -13.05
N VAL A 438 22.20 -12.99 -12.32
CA VAL A 438 22.42 -12.88 -10.88
C VAL A 438 23.74 -12.17 -10.59
N SER A 439 23.68 -11.04 -9.88
CA SER A 439 24.85 -10.29 -9.42
C SER A 439 24.90 -10.28 -7.89
N HIS A 440 25.87 -11.00 -7.30
CA HIS A 440 26.05 -11.05 -5.85
C HIS A 440 26.53 -9.72 -5.30
N LEU A 441 25.95 -9.28 -4.17
CA LEU A 441 26.30 -8.04 -3.48
C LEU A 441 26.72 -8.32 -2.02
N PRO A 442 27.85 -7.77 -1.59
CA PRO A 442 28.95 -7.24 -2.39
C PRO A 442 29.83 -8.40 -2.91
N HIS A 443 30.63 -8.15 -3.92
CA HIS A 443 31.75 -9.05 -4.26
C HIS A 443 32.76 -9.01 -3.09
N VAL A 444 32.68 -10.00 -2.22
CA VAL A 444 33.58 -10.11 -1.06
C VAL A 444 34.88 -10.68 -1.53
N ASP A 445 35.86 -9.83 -1.76
CA ASP A 445 37.25 -10.25 -1.78
C ASP A 445 37.72 -10.33 -0.32
N MET A 446 37.60 -11.51 0.28
CA MET A 446 37.80 -11.74 1.72
C MET A 446 39.24 -11.44 2.20
N GLU A 447 40.22 -11.27 1.29
CA GLU A 447 41.61 -11.05 1.62
C GLU A 447 41.98 -9.57 1.89
N ARG A 448 41.06 -8.59 1.67
CA ARG A 448 41.40 -7.15 1.79
C ARG A 448 40.40 -6.33 2.57
N ASP A 449 39.82 -6.89 3.60
CA ASP A 449 38.76 -6.22 4.40
C ASP A 449 39.36 -5.26 5.45
N GLU A 450 40.12 -4.26 5.02
CA GLU A 450 40.59 -3.21 5.94
C GLU A 450 39.43 -2.30 6.35
N PRO A 451 39.21 -2.14 7.67
CA PRO A 451 38.16 -1.22 8.16
C PRO A 451 38.43 0.21 7.71
N LYS A 452 37.36 0.91 7.31
CA LYS A 452 37.42 2.30 6.86
C LYS A 452 36.58 3.20 7.78
N ALA A 453 37.01 4.44 7.96
CA ALA A 453 36.16 5.47 8.52
C ALA A 453 35.13 5.93 7.47
N VAL A 454 33.88 6.08 7.86
CA VAL A 454 32.78 6.44 6.95
C VAL A 454 31.92 7.56 7.54
N THR A 455 31.43 8.42 6.67
CA THR A 455 30.47 9.46 7.02
C THR A 455 29.14 9.17 6.30
N LEU A 456 28.09 8.98 7.07
CA LEU A 456 26.77 8.63 6.57
C LEU A 456 25.85 9.86 6.66
N THR A 457 25.13 10.14 5.59
CA THR A 457 24.27 11.32 5.46
C THR A 457 22.80 10.99 5.18
N ARG A 458 22.49 9.73 4.84
CA ARG A 458 21.16 9.31 4.38
C ARG A 458 20.80 7.93 4.91
N LYS A 459 19.47 7.66 5.00
CA LYS A 459 18.89 6.35 5.40
C LYS A 459 18.35 5.55 4.21
N PHE A 460 17.99 6.22 3.11
CA PHE A 460 17.45 5.63 1.88
C PHE A 460 17.79 6.52 0.67
N PRO A 461 17.64 6.02 -0.58
CA PRO A 461 17.99 6.77 -1.78
C PRO A 461 17.10 7.99 -1.98
N ARG A 462 17.58 8.93 -2.78
CA ARG A 462 16.79 10.10 -3.17
C ARG A 462 15.67 9.70 -4.13
N LYS A 463 14.45 10.18 -3.88
CA LYS A 463 13.33 10.04 -4.83
C LYS A 463 13.53 10.96 -6.04
N LYS A 464 13.15 10.52 -7.24
CA LYS A 464 13.28 11.33 -8.49
C LYS A 464 12.68 12.74 -8.35
N SER A 465 11.52 12.86 -7.68
CA SER A 465 10.91 14.16 -7.40
C SER A 465 11.77 15.07 -6.51
N MET A 466 12.54 14.49 -5.59
CA MET A 466 13.44 15.24 -4.70
C MET A 466 14.76 15.61 -5.39
N ILE A 467 15.26 14.75 -6.28
CA ILE A 467 16.39 15.09 -7.15
C ILE A 467 16.02 16.31 -7.99
N ARG A 468 14.86 16.26 -8.64
CA ARG A 468 14.36 17.39 -9.43
C ARG A 468 14.17 18.65 -8.62
N ALA A 469 13.65 18.56 -7.39
CA ALA A 469 13.51 19.71 -6.49
C ALA A 469 14.87 20.37 -6.15
N ALA A 470 15.93 19.57 -6.01
CA ALA A 470 17.28 20.09 -5.82
C ALA A 470 17.86 20.71 -7.11
N GLU A 471 17.61 20.11 -8.28
CA GLU A 471 18.00 20.67 -9.58
C GLU A 471 17.32 22.01 -9.87
N GLU A 472 16.07 22.17 -9.49
CA GLU A 472 15.30 23.41 -9.64
C GLU A 472 15.85 24.57 -8.76
N LEU A 473 16.74 24.30 -7.78
CA LEU A 473 17.46 25.34 -7.02
C LEU A 473 18.67 25.92 -7.77
N VAL A 474 19.18 25.23 -8.79
CA VAL A 474 20.34 25.70 -9.55
C VAL A 474 20.03 27.05 -10.23
N GLY A 475 20.95 28.02 -10.08
CA GLY A 475 20.78 29.39 -10.53
C GLY A 475 20.12 30.31 -9.51
N GLY A 476 19.61 29.76 -8.40
CA GLY A 476 19.13 30.55 -7.27
C GLY A 476 20.24 31.36 -6.60
N VAL A 477 19.88 32.52 -6.06
CA VAL A 477 20.86 33.45 -5.47
C VAL A 477 20.46 33.90 -4.06
N PHE A 478 21.47 34.02 -3.21
CA PHE A 478 21.36 34.68 -1.92
C PHE A 478 21.94 36.09 -2.03
N THR A 479 21.18 37.07 -1.62
CA THR A 479 21.53 38.51 -1.72
C THR A 479 21.46 39.21 -0.39
N GLY A 480 22.18 40.31 -0.24
CA GLY A 480 22.12 41.18 0.90
C GLY A 480 22.03 42.65 0.48
N THR A 481 21.25 43.45 1.18
CA THR A 481 21.11 44.90 0.92
C THR A 481 20.66 45.68 2.13
N ASN A 482 20.97 47.00 2.11
CA ASN A 482 20.39 47.98 3.02
C ASN A 482 19.36 48.86 2.31
N ASP A 483 19.15 48.65 1.00
CA ASP A 483 18.15 49.35 0.22
C ASP A 483 16.80 48.61 0.28
N TRP A 484 15.82 49.20 0.90
CA TRP A 484 14.47 48.69 1.04
C TRP A 484 13.73 48.50 -0.29
N SER A 485 14.18 49.18 -1.34
CA SER A 485 13.63 48.99 -2.67
C SER A 485 14.18 47.75 -3.38
N MET A 486 15.19 47.12 -2.79
CA MET A 486 15.90 45.94 -3.35
C MET A 486 16.52 46.20 -4.74
N ARG A 487 16.69 47.45 -5.16
CA ARG A 487 17.26 47.76 -6.49
C ARG A 487 18.77 47.57 -6.52
N GLU A 488 19.41 47.81 -5.37
CA GLU A 488 20.84 47.61 -5.18
C GLU A 488 21.04 46.51 -4.14
N ALA A 489 21.31 45.29 -4.61
CA ALA A 489 21.57 44.16 -3.74
C ALA A 489 22.84 43.42 -4.18
N ASP A 490 23.74 43.19 -3.22
CA ASP A 490 24.94 42.40 -3.45
C ASP A 490 24.60 40.90 -3.51
N THR A 491 25.14 40.18 -4.51
CA THR A 491 25.05 38.71 -4.53
C THR A 491 26.07 38.13 -3.55
N LEU A 492 25.57 37.36 -2.59
CA LEU A 492 26.39 36.75 -1.54
C LEU A 492 26.80 35.34 -1.88
N TYR A 493 25.86 34.57 -2.45
CA TYR A 493 26.09 33.20 -2.90
C TYR A 493 25.15 32.84 -4.05
N ARG A 494 25.63 32.06 -5.01
CA ARG A 494 24.85 31.52 -6.12
C ARG A 494 24.93 29.99 -6.11
N ILE A 495 23.80 29.34 -6.20
CA ILE A 495 23.74 27.89 -6.31
C ILE A 495 24.14 27.53 -7.74
N THR A 496 25.29 26.88 -7.91
CA THR A 496 25.85 26.52 -9.25
C THR A 496 25.62 25.06 -9.63
N GLU A 497 25.36 24.20 -8.61
CA GLU A 497 25.09 22.79 -8.79
C GLU A 497 23.95 22.36 -7.87
N ALA A 498 23.28 21.24 -8.20
CA ALA A 498 22.19 20.72 -7.40
C ALA A 498 22.70 20.35 -5.99
N PRO A 499 22.17 20.97 -4.92
CA PRO A 499 22.63 20.69 -3.57
C PRO A 499 22.28 19.27 -3.14
N GLU A 500 23.18 18.64 -2.38
CA GLU A 500 22.91 17.36 -1.75
C GLU A 500 21.77 17.51 -0.71
N PRO A 501 20.99 16.44 -0.45
CA PRO A 501 19.88 16.47 0.51
C PRO A 501 20.40 16.41 1.97
N VAL A 502 21.24 17.34 2.31
CA VAL A 502 21.82 17.53 3.64
C VAL A 502 21.77 19.00 3.99
N PHE A 503 21.73 19.29 5.27
CA PHE A 503 21.77 20.66 5.76
C PHE A 503 23.21 21.17 5.75
N ALA A 504 23.63 21.74 4.61
CA ALA A 504 25.01 22.14 4.34
C ALA A 504 25.23 23.64 4.46
N GLU A 505 26.45 24.05 4.89
CA GLU A 505 26.87 25.42 5.01
C GLU A 505 27.60 25.91 3.76
N TYR A 506 27.21 27.11 3.29
CA TYR A 506 27.80 27.80 2.14
C TYR A 506 28.27 29.16 2.54
N LYS A 507 29.63 29.36 2.56
CA LYS A 507 30.27 30.58 2.98
C LYS A 507 30.17 31.68 1.92
N PHE A 508 29.97 32.91 2.39
CA PHE A 508 29.96 34.10 1.54
C PHE A 508 31.41 34.59 1.30
N ALA A 509 31.71 34.91 0.04
CA ALA A 509 33.06 35.39 -0.31
C ALA A 509 33.37 36.75 0.28
N HIS A 510 32.39 37.65 0.35
CA HIS A 510 32.54 39.03 0.78
C HIS A 510 31.41 39.47 1.72
N PRO A 511 31.38 38.94 2.96
CA PRO A 511 30.32 39.28 3.90
C PRO A 511 30.39 40.77 4.32
N LYS A 512 29.26 41.43 4.33
CA LYS A 512 29.07 42.80 4.81
C LYS A 512 27.84 42.84 5.71
N ALA A 513 27.68 43.95 6.47
CA ALA A 513 26.49 44.14 7.29
C ALA A 513 25.30 44.59 6.44
N TYR A 514 24.27 43.75 6.36
CA TYR A 514 23.02 44.10 5.70
C TYR A 514 21.84 44.02 6.67
N GLN A 515 20.80 44.76 6.36
CA GLN A 515 19.55 44.72 7.09
C GLN A 515 18.55 43.75 6.44
N ILE A 516 18.70 43.49 5.14
CA ILE A 516 17.84 42.62 4.36
C ILE A 516 18.70 41.53 3.72
N TYR A 517 18.32 40.29 3.96
CA TYR A 517 18.86 39.10 3.30
C TYR A 517 17.73 38.39 2.53
N ARG A 518 18.02 37.96 1.33
CA ARG A 518 17.01 37.31 0.49
C ARG A 518 17.59 36.14 -0.28
N PHE A 519 16.82 35.06 -0.37
CA PHE A 519 16.97 34.05 -1.38
C PHE A 519 16.02 34.36 -2.52
N GLU A 520 16.50 34.31 -3.76
CA GLU A 520 15.70 34.35 -5.00
C GLU A 520 15.95 33.09 -5.80
N ALA A 521 14.87 32.37 -6.12
CA ALA A 521 14.94 31.19 -6.97
C ALA A 521 15.37 31.56 -8.40
N SER A 522 15.91 30.59 -9.11
CA SER A 522 16.22 30.74 -10.53
C SER A 522 15.01 31.21 -11.31
N PRO A 523 15.16 32.24 -12.19
CA PRO A 523 14.08 32.71 -13.06
C PRO A 523 13.50 31.61 -13.96
N GLN A 524 14.29 30.59 -14.28
CA GLN A 524 13.87 29.46 -15.07
C GLN A 524 12.78 28.62 -14.39
N TRP A 525 12.87 28.46 -13.08
CA TRP A 525 11.98 27.57 -12.34
C TRP A 525 10.97 28.32 -11.45
N GLY A 526 11.36 29.49 -10.92
CA GLY A 526 10.50 30.35 -10.11
C GLY A 526 10.01 29.73 -8.80
N LYS A 527 10.65 28.66 -8.34
CA LYS A 527 10.27 27.91 -7.13
C LYS A 527 11.44 27.84 -6.14
N SER A 528 11.13 27.90 -4.87
CA SER A 528 12.10 27.65 -3.81
C SER A 528 11.80 26.32 -3.15
N HIS A 529 12.60 25.32 -3.44
CA HIS A 529 12.54 24.02 -2.79
C HIS A 529 13.50 23.89 -1.60
N ILE A 530 13.66 25.00 -0.84
CA ILE A 530 14.45 25.02 0.38
C ILE A 530 13.55 24.56 1.53
N ALA A 531 13.91 23.45 2.15
CA ALA A 531 13.19 22.88 3.28
C ALA A 531 13.70 23.44 4.62
N MET A 532 14.99 23.71 4.73
CA MET A 532 15.59 24.30 5.93
C MET A 532 16.54 25.42 5.54
N LEU A 533 16.51 26.50 6.29
CA LEU A 533 17.32 27.68 6.03
C LEU A 533 17.78 28.34 7.35
N GLU A 534 19.08 28.59 7.46
CA GLU A 534 19.67 29.37 8.55
C GLU A 534 20.69 30.36 8.00
N TRP A 535 20.75 31.51 8.64
CA TRP A 535 21.73 32.57 8.38
C TRP A 535 22.80 32.58 9.46
N VAL A 536 24.05 32.30 9.08
CA VAL A 536 25.16 32.02 9.98
C VAL A 536 25.97 33.32 10.20
N THR A 537 26.17 33.70 11.45
CA THR A 537 27.02 34.82 11.85
C THR A 537 28.44 34.35 12.21
N ASP A 538 29.39 35.25 12.36
CA ASP A 538 30.83 35.00 12.37
C ASP A 538 31.36 34.36 13.66
N ALA A 539 30.71 33.45 14.28
CA ALA A 539 31.19 32.92 15.55
C ALA A 539 31.44 31.40 15.60
N GLY A 540 31.77 30.72 14.47
CA GLY A 540 32.23 29.34 14.46
C GLY A 540 31.14 28.31 14.22
N TYR A 541 31.51 27.01 14.18
CA TYR A 541 30.62 25.91 13.93
C TYR A 541 29.67 25.64 15.11
N GLY A 542 28.36 25.68 14.86
CA GLY A 542 27.31 25.27 15.80
C GLY A 542 25.99 26.01 15.57
N TYR A 543 24.90 25.43 16.02
CA TYR A 543 23.56 26.05 16.02
C TYR A 543 23.49 27.37 16.81
N GLU A 544 24.42 27.55 17.76
CA GLU A 544 24.56 28.71 18.62
C GLU A 544 24.91 29.98 17.84
N ASN A 545 25.42 29.84 16.63
CA ASN A 545 25.92 30.94 15.80
C ASN A 545 24.97 31.35 14.68
N THR A 546 23.78 30.78 14.67
CA THR A 546 22.71 31.19 13.76
C THR A 546 21.98 32.41 14.34
N LEU A 547 21.44 33.24 13.47
CA LEU A 547 20.57 34.34 13.93
C LEU A 547 19.34 33.73 14.60
N PRO A 548 19.05 34.07 15.86
CA PRO A 548 17.85 33.60 16.52
C PRO A 548 16.61 33.92 15.70
N ALA A 549 15.70 32.97 15.51
CA ALA A 549 14.46 33.14 14.77
C ALA A 549 13.61 34.33 15.27
N SER A 550 13.74 34.68 16.57
CA SER A 550 13.09 35.86 17.16
C SER A 550 13.61 37.22 16.65
N ARG A 551 14.74 37.23 15.94
CA ARG A 551 15.36 38.47 15.40
C ARG A 551 15.17 38.62 13.89
N VAL A 552 14.60 37.65 13.25
CA VAL A 552 14.48 37.56 11.79
C VAL A 552 13.02 37.47 11.41
N HIS A 553 12.57 38.34 10.53
CA HIS A 553 11.29 38.19 9.86
C HIS A 553 11.50 37.51 8.52
N ALA A 554 10.85 36.38 8.30
CA ALA A 554 10.75 35.78 6.98
C ALA A 554 9.41 36.14 6.34
N SER A 555 9.42 36.57 5.10
CA SER A 555 8.24 36.64 4.27
C SER A 555 8.44 35.82 3.00
N THR A 556 7.46 35.01 2.69
CA THR A 556 7.35 34.35 1.40
C THR A 556 6.47 35.24 0.52
N GLU A 557 7.01 35.75 -0.57
CA GLU A 557 6.25 36.57 -1.55
C GLU A 557 5.73 35.71 -2.66
N GLY A 558 4.40 35.67 -2.81
CA GLY A 558 3.73 34.92 -3.91
C GLY A 558 3.85 35.65 -5.24
N SER A 559 4.17 34.93 -6.27
CA SER A 559 4.02 35.41 -7.67
C SER A 559 2.55 35.59 -7.97
N HIS A 560 2.09 36.82 -8.21
CA HIS A 560 0.79 37.25 -8.73
C HIS A 560 -0.27 37.82 -7.78
N ARG A 561 0.06 38.45 -6.67
CA ARG A 561 -0.84 39.49 -6.15
C ARG A 561 -0.06 40.62 -5.51
N ARG A 562 -0.10 41.75 -6.22
CA ARG A 562 -0.10 43.14 -5.79
C ARG A 562 0.49 43.43 -4.41
N GLU A 563 1.46 44.39 -4.49
CA GLU A 563 1.91 45.27 -3.44
C GLU A 563 2.48 44.58 -2.20
N ALA A 564 3.79 44.67 -2.08
CA ALA A 564 4.52 44.40 -0.86
C ALA A 564 3.73 44.96 0.32
N THR A 565 3.01 44.12 1.00
CA THR A 565 2.57 44.47 2.34
C THR A 565 3.84 44.68 3.12
N VAL A 566 4.13 45.90 3.49
CA VAL A 566 5.21 46.24 4.44
C VAL A 566 4.93 45.46 5.70
N VAL A 567 5.54 44.29 5.82
CA VAL A 567 5.45 43.51 7.04
C VAL A 567 6.18 44.33 8.10
N LYS A 568 5.44 44.85 9.04
CA LYS A 568 6.00 45.51 10.22
C LYS A 568 7.04 44.60 10.83
N LEU A 569 8.23 45.11 11.08
CA LEU A 569 9.25 44.50 11.91
C LEU A 569 8.69 44.27 13.31
N LEU A 570 8.06 43.16 13.53
CA LEU A 570 7.54 42.75 14.81
C LEU A 570 8.44 41.66 15.39
N ASP A 571 8.66 41.71 16.69
CA ASP A 571 9.20 40.58 17.44
C ASP A 571 8.17 39.46 17.40
N GLU A 572 8.17 38.68 16.33
CA GLU A 572 7.33 37.49 16.27
C GLU A 572 7.89 36.40 17.19
N PRO A 573 7.06 35.76 18.02
CA PRO A 573 7.50 34.65 18.86
C PRO A 573 8.12 33.52 18.03
N ILE A 574 9.18 32.92 18.55
CA ILE A 574 9.86 31.74 17.92
C ILE A 574 8.86 30.68 17.47
N GLU A 575 7.82 30.41 18.26
CA GLU A 575 6.76 29.46 17.98
C GLU A 575 5.96 29.78 16.71
N LYS A 576 5.86 31.05 16.31
CA LYS A 576 5.24 31.42 15.03
C LYS A 576 6.19 31.25 13.85
N MET A 577 7.47 31.45 14.03
CA MET A 577 8.48 31.20 13.01
C MET A 577 8.63 29.71 12.73
N GLN A 578 8.63 28.88 13.75
CA GLN A 578 8.68 27.41 13.64
C GLN A 578 7.47 26.79 12.89
N ARG A 579 6.43 27.56 12.62
CA ARG A 579 5.30 27.12 11.78
C ARG A 579 5.51 27.37 10.29
N LYS A 580 6.59 28.03 9.89
CA LYS A 580 6.93 28.23 8.48
C LYS A 580 7.79 27.08 8.00
N ALA A 581 7.48 26.56 6.83
CA ALA A 581 8.09 25.36 6.28
C ALA A 581 9.62 25.41 6.23
N GLU A 582 10.21 26.58 5.99
CA GLU A 582 11.67 26.77 5.95
C GLU A 582 12.34 26.84 7.34
N TYR A 583 11.57 26.81 8.43
CA TYR A 583 12.06 26.93 9.80
C TYR A 583 11.46 25.94 10.78
N ASP A 584 10.60 25.06 10.32
CA ASP A 584 9.92 24.07 11.18
C ASP A 584 10.83 22.89 11.57
N GLY A 585 12.02 22.82 11.00
CA GLY A 585 12.95 21.70 11.21
C GLY A 585 12.58 20.44 10.47
N ASP A 586 11.56 20.49 9.61
CA ASP A 586 11.09 19.34 8.83
C ASP A 586 11.57 19.45 7.38
N MET A 587 12.50 18.59 7.00
CA MET A 587 13.06 18.57 5.66
C MET A 587 12.10 18.02 4.59
N THR A 588 10.91 17.58 4.99
CA THR A 588 9.85 17.10 4.06
C THR A 588 8.90 18.23 3.67
N THR A 589 9.01 19.37 4.30
CA THR A 589 8.21 20.57 4.01
C THR A 589 9.04 21.66 3.34
N ALA A 590 8.43 22.42 2.46
CA ALA A 590 9.02 23.60 1.85
C ALA A 590 7.93 24.63 1.55
N PRO A 591 8.27 25.93 1.46
CA PRO A 591 7.30 26.94 1.07
C PRO A 591 6.63 26.60 -0.26
N SER A 592 5.32 26.55 -0.27
CA SER A 592 4.50 25.93 -1.31
C SER A 592 4.42 26.71 -2.63
N SER A 593 5.37 27.55 -3.00
CA SER A 593 5.30 28.12 -4.36
C SER A 593 6.05 29.42 -4.61
N TYR A 594 6.95 29.84 -3.77
CA TYR A 594 7.43 31.21 -3.93
C TYR A 594 8.92 31.26 -4.19
N GLY A 595 9.28 31.92 -5.28
CA GLY A 595 10.66 32.09 -5.70
C GLY A 595 11.49 32.98 -4.79
N ARG A 596 10.96 33.45 -3.66
CA ARG A 596 11.66 34.40 -2.81
C ARG A 596 11.43 34.16 -1.32
N ILE A 597 12.51 34.14 -0.55
CA ILE A 597 12.49 34.09 0.92
C ILE A 597 13.27 35.30 1.41
N THR A 598 12.62 36.24 2.10
CA THR A 598 13.23 37.50 2.53
C THR A 598 13.28 37.62 4.04
N PHE A 599 14.41 38.07 4.54
CA PHE A 599 14.69 38.30 5.94
C PHE A 599 14.97 39.77 6.19
N TRP A 600 14.36 40.34 7.21
CA TRP A 600 14.64 41.68 7.66
C TRP A 600 15.18 41.66 9.10
N LEU A 601 16.28 42.34 9.32
CA LEU A 601 16.89 42.51 10.62
C LEU A 601 16.54 43.91 11.16
N LYS A 602 16.40 44.05 12.47
CA LYS A 602 16.18 45.35 13.12
C LYS A 602 17.33 46.33 12.86
N GLN A 603 18.54 45.80 12.75
CA GLN A 603 19.77 46.56 12.46
C GLN A 603 20.62 45.71 11.50
N PRO A 604 21.45 46.36 10.67
CA PRO A 604 22.39 45.64 9.84
C PRO A 604 23.30 44.74 10.66
N GLN A 605 23.45 43.49 10.26
CA GLN A 605 24.37 42.53 10.85
C GLN A 605 25.19 41.85 9.76
N VAL A 606 26.36 41.36 10.09
CA VAL A 606 27.19 40.57 9.20
C VAL A 606 26.75 39.13 9.29
N VAL A 607 26.31 38.58 8.15
CA VAL A 607 26.09 37.15 7.94
C VAL A 607 27.23 36.63 7.09
N THR A 608 27.92 35.59 7.53
CA THR A 608 29.12 35.05 6.90
C THR A 608 28.88 33.86 6.02
N ALA A 609 27.74 33.18 6.24
CA ALA A 609 27.34 32.01 5.51
C ALA A 609 25.82 31.81 5.51
N VAL A 610 25.33 31.00 4.63
CA VAL A 610 24.00 30.45 4.70
C VAL A 610 24.11 28.93 4.85
N ARG A 611 23.24 28.37 5.67
CA ARG A 611 23.07 26.93 5.79
C ARG A 611 21.69 26.56 5.31
N PHE A 612 21.58 25.67 4.32
CA PHE A 612 20.28 25.24 3.84
C PHE A 612 20.27 23.78 3.38
N ALA A 613 19.09 23.19 3.38
CA ALA A 613 18.82 21.90 2.78
C ALA A 613 17.72 22.03 1.72
N PRO A 614 17.86 21.34 0.57
CA PRO A 614 16.76 21.20 -0.37
C PRO A 614 15.64 20.34 0.21
N LEU A 615 14.43 20.47 -0.34
CA LEU A 615 13.33 19.59 -0.03
C LEU A 615 13.73 18.12 -0.28
N HIS A 616 13.49 17.26 0.70
CA HIS A 616 13.72 15.83 0.54
C HIS A 616 12.71 15.00 1.35
N ALA A 617 12.62 13.73 1.05
CA ALA A 617 11.60 12.83 1.59
C ALA A 617 12.00 12.24 2.95
N ASP A 618 12.54 13.05 3.86
CA ASP A 618 12.97 12.65 5.21
C ASP A 618 14.08 11.57 5.21
N ASN A 619 14.93 11.56 4.19
CA ASN A 619 16.00 10.57 4.05
C ASN A 619 17.31 10.97 4.76
N GLY A 620 17.42 12.22 5.21
CA GLY A 620 18.60 12.75 5.90
C GLY A 620 18.76 12.22 7.33
N ILE A 621 19.93 12.53 7.89
CA ILE A 621 20.19 12.31 9.31
C ILE A 621 19.65 13.51 10.08
N LYS A 622 18.93 13.25 11.17
CA LYS A 622 18.40 14.28 12.06
C LYS A 622 19.24 14.39 13.32
N ALA A 623 19.70 15.59 13.64
CA ALA A 623 20.39 15.84 14.89
C ALA A 623 19.47 15.51 16.09
N GLY A 624 20.04 14.89 17.11
CA GLY A 624 19.30 14.41 18.28
C GLY A 624 18.76 12.99 18.17
N ASN A 625 18.59 12.45 16.97
CA ASN A 625 18.14 11.08 16.79
C ASN A 625 19.28 10.07 17.02
N ARG A 626 18.90 8.90 17.51
CA ARG A 626 19.80 7.76 17.73
C ARG A 626 19.72 6.81 16.56
N TYR A 627 20.87 6.40 16.05
CA TYR A 627 21.02 5.50 14.92
C TYR A 627 21.84 4.28 15.28
N GLU A 628 21.63 3.19 14.57
CA GLU A 628 22.40 1.95 14.61
C GLU A 628 22.86 1.60 13.21
N LEU A 629 24.16 1.41 13.03
CA LEU A 629 24.72 0.89 11.78
C LEU A 629 24.81 -0.62 11.87
N LEU A 630 24.20 -1.31 10.90
CA LEU A 630 24.28 -2.76 10.77
C LEU A 630 24.93 -3.13 9.44
N HIS A 631 25.51 -4.34 9.39
CA HIS A 631 25.97 -4.97 8.17
C HIS A 631 25.39 -6.38 8.05
N TRP A 632 25.30 -6.86 6.81
CA TRP A 632 24.88 -8.23 6.53
C TRP A 632 26.03 -9.21 6.65
N ASP A 633 25.88 -10.22 7.49
CA ASP A 633 26.81 -11.37 7.67
C ASP A 633 25.98 -12.63 7.96
N GLY A 634 25.12 -13.03 6.98
CA GLY A 634 24.13 -14.08 7.17
C GLY A 634 22.96 -13.70 8.09
N ALA A 635 23.07 -12.55 8.74
CA ALA A 635 22.03 -11.82 9.49
C ALA A 635 22.51 -10.37 9.62
N TRP A 636 21.60 -9.46 9.97
CA TRP A 636 21.96 -8.08 10.27
C TRP A 636 22.72 -8.01 11.62
N ARG A 637 24.00 -7.62 11.56
CA ARG A 637 24.90 -7.51 12.70
C ARG A 637 25.20 -6.05 13.02
N SER A 638 25.03 -5.65 14.27
CA SER A 638 25.29 -4.28 14.71
C SER A 638 26.79 -3.97 14.72
N LEU A 639 27.14 -2.83 14.13
CA LEU A 639 28.49 -2.21 14.21
C LEU A 639 28.55 -1.11 15.29
N GLY A 640 27.40 -0.85 15.95
CA GLY A 640 27.31 0.12 17.01
C GLY A 640 26.22 1.16 16.81
N THR A 641 26.01 1.98 17.83
CA THR A 641 25.00 3.04 17.84
C THR A 641 25.66 4.40 18.04
N ALA A 642 25.09 5.43 17.41
CA ALA A 642 25.49 6.81 17.59
C ALA A 642 24.27 7.73 17.71
N VAL A 643 24.41 8.82 18.50
CA VAL A 643 23.46 9.94 18.51
C VAL A 643 23.99 10.98 17.55
N ALA A 644 23.21 11.34 16.56
CA ALA A 644 23.59 12.37 15.60
C ALA A 644 23.67 13.74 16.32
N ARG A 645 24.82 14.38 16.25
CA ARG A 645 25.01 15.78 16.71
C ARG A 645 24.74 16.78 15.59
N TYR A 646 24.91 16.30 14.35
CA TYR A 646 24.75 17.06 13.11
C TYR A 646 23.92 16.24 12.13
N GLU A 647 23.75 16.72 10.93
CA GLU A 647 23.04 16.05 9.82
C GLU A 647 23.89 14.98 9.13
N TYR A 648 24.84 14.42 9.88
CA TYR A 648 25.66 13.27 9.47
C TYR A 648 26.06 12.42 10.70
N LEU A 649 26.47 11.20 10.42
CA LEU A 649 27.04 10.28 11.39
C LEU A 649 28.45 9.88 10.94
N HIS A 650 29.36 9.79 11.88
CA HIS A 650 30.70 9.30 11.64
C HIS A 650 30.94 7.98 12.38
N PHE A 651 31.49 7.00 11.69
CA PHE A 651 31.93 5.73 12.26
C PHE A 651 33.40 5.53 11.89
N ASP A 652 34.27 5.36 12.89
CA ASP A 652 35.72 5.32 12.71
C ASP A 652 36.22 4.05 12.04
N SER A 653 35.50 2.94 12.20
CA SER A 653 35.95 1.63 11.74
C SER A 653 34.76 0.77 11.30
N VAL A 654 34.55 0.70 10.00
CA VAL A 654 33.48 -0.09 9.38
C VAL A 654 34.11 -1.10 8.43
N PRO A 655 33.77 -2.42 8.52
CA PRO A 655 34.26 -3.42 7.58
C PRO A 655 33.99 -2.99 6.15
N ALA A 656 34.96 -3.06 5.25
CA ALA A 656 34.76 -2.75 3.85
C ALA A 656 33.92 -3.85 3.15
N HIS A 657 33.42 -3.56 1.95
CA HIS A 657 32.74 -4.53 1.07
C HIS A 657 31.63 -5.34 1.75
N ARG A 658 30.74 -4.66 2.49
CA ARG A 658 29.56 -5.23 3.10
C ARG A 658 28.29 -4.52 2.60
N LEU A 659 27.18 -5.21 2.70
CA LEU A 659 25.87 -4.59 2.60
C LEU A 659 25.51 -4.01 3.96
N TYR A 660 25.16 -2.74 4.02
CA TYR A 660 24.85 -2.00 5.25
C TYR A 660 23.41 -1.58 5.34
N TRP A 661 22.96 -1.38 6.57
CA TRP A 661 21.67 -0.79 6.91
C TRP A 661 21.86 0.22 8.06
N LEU A 662 21.44 1.46 7.83
CA LEU A 662 21.43 2.49 8.85
C LEU A 662 20.00 2.63 9.42
N ARG A 663 19.82 2.12 10.63
CA ARG A 663 18.55 2.10 11.33
C ARG A 663 18.37 3.33 12.20
N ASN A 664 17.25 4.05 12.08
CA ASN A 664 16.86 5.13 12.99
C ASN A 664 16.06 4.54 14.16
N LEU A 665 16.66 4.51 15.34
CA LEU A 665 16.06 3.95 16.55
C LEU A 665 15.06 4.90 17.23
N THR A 666 15.05 6.19 16.87
CA THR A 666 14.18 7.21 17.46
C THR A 666 12.86 7.31 16.70
N GLU A 667 12.89 7.44 15.38
CA GLU A 667 11.70 7.65 14.57
C GLU A 667 11.30 6.45 13.70
N GLY A 668 12.24 5.56 13.37
CA GLY A 668 11.99 4.30 12.69
C GLY A 668 11.28 4.43 11.34
N LYS A 669 11.68 5.42 10.51
CA LYS A 669 11.09 5.62 9.18
C LYS A 669 11.85 4.87 8.09
N GLU A 670 11.36 4.98 6.85
CA GLU A 670 11.91 4.36 5.64
C GLU A 670 13.44 4.28 5.63
N GLU A 671 13.96 3.08 5.47
CA GLU A 671 15.40 2.78 5.46
C GLU A 671 15.67 1.76 4.38
N GLN A 672 16.84 1.83 3.73
CA GLN A 672 17.20 0.93 2.64
C GLN A 672 18.64 0.46 2.76
N PRO A 673 18.98 -0.73 2.27
CA PRO A 673 20.35 -1.23 2.22
C PRO A 673 21.21 -0.42 1.26
N PHE A 674 22.50 -0.28 1.62
CA PHE A 674 23.47 0.43 0.80
C PHE A 674 24.86 -0.24 0.86
N LEU A 675 25.68 0.08 -0.11
CA LEU A 675 27.12 -0.19 -0.14
C LEU A 675 27.89 1.08 0.18
N ILE A 676 29.16 0.95 0.50
CA ILE A 676 30.10 2.06 0.63
C ILE A 676 31.13 1.91 -0.50
N ASP A 677 31.22 2.92 -1.37
CA ASP A 677 32.16 2.90 -2.49
C ASP A 677 33.61 3.17 -2.06
N ALA A 678 34.52 3.15 -3.03
CA ALA A 678 35.96 3.37 -2.79
C ALA A 678 36.24 4.76 -2.18
N GLU A 679 35.40 5.74 -2.49
CA GLU A 679 35.46 7.13 -2.00
C GLU A 679 34.83 7.28 -0.63
N GLY A 680 34.24 6.22 -0.03
CA GLY A 680 33.56 6.25 1.27
C GLY A 680 32.12 6.80 1.21
N LYS A 681 31.53 6.91 0.02
CA LYS A 681 30.15 7.41 -0.17
C LYS A 681 29.13 6.27 -0.12
N GLN A 682 27.96 6.58 0.41
CA GLN A 682 26.82 5.65 0.40
C GLN A 682 26.26 5.48 -1.01
N ARG A 683 26.15 4.22 -1.46
CA ARG A 683 25.47 3.81 -2.70
C ARG A 683 24.33 2.89 -2.34
N PHE A 684 23.11 3.40 -2.42
CA PHE A 684 21.92 2.60 -2.15
C PHE A 684 21.68 1.59 -3.25
N VAL A 685 21.28 0.38 -2.86
CA VAL A 685 21.02 -0.69 -3.84
C VAL A 685 19.94 -0.28 -4.82
N TYR A 686 18.82 0.25 -4.31
CA TYR A 686 17.81 0.88 -5.15
C TYR A 686 18.13 2.37 -5.30
N GLY A 687 17.94 2.91 -6.48
CA GLY A 687 18.17 4.32 -6.80
C GLY A 687 19.59 4.65 -7.25
N ASP A 688 20.64 4.11 -6.61
CA ASP A 688 22.03 4.41 -6.98
C ASP A 688 22.71 3.26 -7.77
N ILE A 689 22.28 2.01 -7.55
CA ILE A 689 22.90 0.83 -8.19
C ILE A 689 21.97 0.23 -9.24
N ILE A 690 20.70 0.00 -8.91
CA ILE A 690 19.76 -0.70 -9.77
C ILE A 690 19.03 0.26 -10.75
N ASP A 691 18.64 1.46 -10.31
CA ASP A 691 17.76 2.35 -11.06
C ASP A 691 18.47 3.37 -11.95
N PHE A 692 19.82 3.41 -11.97
CA PHE A 692 20.62 4.36 -12.74
C PHE A 692 21.50 3.72 -13.83
N HIS A 693 21.21 2.49 -14.21
CA HIS A 693 21.85 1.83 -15.37
C HIS A 693 20.90 1.74 -16.55
#